data_3fe53c74ecb81a95aeb7d5ebb8e2f1c8
#
_entry.id   3fe53c74ecb81a95aeb7d5ebb8e2f1c8
#
_cell.length_a   1.000
_cell.length_b   1.000
_cell.length_c   1.000
_cell.angle_alpha   90.00
_cell.angle_beta   90.00
_cell.angle_gamma   90.00
#
_symmetry.space_group_name_H-M   'P 1'
#
loop_
_entity.id
_entity.type
_entity.pdbx_description
1 polymer ?
#
loop_
_entity_poly.entity_id
_entity_poly.type
_entity_poly.pdbx_seq_one_letter_code
_entity_poly.pdbx_strand_id
1 'polypeptide(L)'
;MTGNEIRRRFLEHFASREHLVLPSASLVPQGDPSTLFISAGMQPLKPYYLGLSQPPAPRIATCQKCLRTGDIDEVGKTDRHNTFFEMLGNFAPTGAYFKETAIPLAWELVTEVFDMPINRLRVTIHPTDDEAHEIWVRQPGMTAQHVTRLEDNWWGLGAGPCGPDSEIWWDRGKEFGCGLDDCVPDHCDRFTEFWNLVFPQYDQRGPIEGSSGEAVRRGVADGSLVPLKRPAIDTGMGLERISYILQGKSNIFEADILEPLVAFVRKSSPKPTMHSERIVADHLRAAVFVIADGITPSNEGRGYVLRRLIRRAAIHGRKIELAARLSDGVSVAVSMFKDAYPELKQREKVIAEVVQAEADRFNKTLEQGMEQFEKIAAQHAKMIPGVDAFRLHDTFGFPLELTQELAAERGIQVDGEGFRAAMEQQRARSRRGTPQGWALAKDLPKSEFTGYHEINTQTSIVALRKDGKSVDRAAEGDDVEVFLARTPFYAESGGQIGDTGTITTESGRLRVEDTQKPSDGVIAHLGAVVTGELRVGEAAAASVDAGRRGQIARHHSATHLLHKALRETLGEQVMQKGSWVGPEHTTFDIPLNRAITDDELKRINRRVMEKVRESLPFHESQKPYKEAVAQGAMHLFDEKYGDVVRVVCFGDWTCELCGGTHVANTADIGPVLILSESSIGSGLRRIDMVVGEAADELIWRERKLVVELARSFNSTPEQLPERVQALRAQLKEAEQRLKTLSDELRTAKVKGADGMHVKQGKVPFVTETVNASSPTELAAYADRYMDVVKSGVVTVVAGDMFVIKVSKDLTSDYDAARLAGLLGTGGGQKHLARGKLNGSPTEAFKRLEEALGGQ
;
A
#
# COMPACT_ATOMS: atom_id res chain seq x y z
N MET A 1 9.45 -34.85 19.46
CA MET A 1 10.51 -34.00 18.84
C MET A 1 10.01 -32.59 18.72
N THR A 2 10.86 -31.57 18.99
CA THR A 2 10.51 -30.15 18.71
C THR A 2 10.66 -29.85 17.24
N GLY A 3 9.97 -28.77 16.75
CA GLY A 3 10.11 -28.34 15.35
C GLY A 3 11.55 -28.00 14.96
N ASN A 4 12.32 -27.39 15.88
CA ASN A 4 13.75 -27.15 15.68
C ASN A 4 14.56 -28.45 15.54
N GLU A 5 14.22 -29.48 16.31
CA GLU A 5 14.88 -30.76 16.23
C GLU A 5 14.51 -31.49 14.93
N ILE A 6 13.26 -31.44 14.49
CA ILE A 6 12.81 -32.01 13.23
C ILE A 6 13.55 -31.34 12.04
N ARG A 7 13.63 -29.99 12.01
CA ARG A 7 14.39 -29.26 11.01
C ARG A 7 15.85 -29.70 10.96
N ARG A 8 16.49 -29.77 12.13
CA ARG A 8 17.89 -30.22 12.24
C ARG A 8 18.09 -31.64 11.72
N ARG A 9 17.27 -32.57 12.19
CA ARG A 9 17.40 -34.03 11.81
C ARG A 9 17.15 -34.22 10.32
N PHE A 10 16.18 -33.54 9.73
CA PHE A 10 15.95 -33.56 8.28
C PHE A 10 17.19 -33.12 7.51
N LEU A 11 17.72 -31.96 7.84
CA LEU A 11 18.87 -31.42 7.13
C LEU A 11 20.14 -32.26 7.35
N GLU A 12 20.37 -32.79 8.54
CA GLU A 12 21.49 -33.70 8.84
C GLU A 12 21.35 -35.04 8.09
N HIS A 13 20.12 -35.61 8.00
CA HIS A 13 19.87 -36.81 7.24
C HIS A 13 20.29 -36.67 5.78
N PHE A 14 19.87 -35.58 5.12
CA PHE A 14 20.23 -35.32 3.72
C PHE A 14 21.67 -34.87 3.54
N ALA A 15 22.23 -34.10 4.48
CA ALA A 15 23.65 -33.73 4.46
C ALA A 15 24.56 -34.96 4.51
N SER A 16 24.25 -35.94 5.34
CA SER A 16 25.00 -37.22 5.42
C SER A 16 24.92 -38.07 4.15
N ARG A 17 24.02 -37.70 3.21
CA ARG A 17 23.80 -38.30 1.90
C ARG A 17 24.17 -37.36 0.75
N GLU A 18 25.23 -36.57 0.97
CA GLU A 18 25.87 -35.70 -0.02
C GLU A 18 24.97 -34.57 -0.55
N HIS A 19 23.98 -34.13 0.19
CA HIS A 19 23.19 -32.96 -0.14
C HIS A 19 23.84 -31.70 0.46
N LEU A 20 24.03 -30.68 -0.38
CA LEU A 20 24.40 -29.35 0.08
C LEU A 20 23.20 -28.69 0.76
N VAL A 21 23.36 -28.36 2.04
CA VAL A 21 22.34 -27.63 2.77
C VAL A 21 22.41 -26.14 2.40
N LEU A 22 21.34 -25.62 1.82
CA LEU A 22 21.23 -24.20 1.52
C LEU A 22 20.35 -23.49 2.56
N PRO A 23 20.66 -22.23 2.89
CA PRO A 23 19.77 -21.41 3.71
C PRO A 23 18.45 -21.16 2.97
N SER A 24 17.40 -20.83 3.73
CA SER A 24 16.13 -20.39 3.14
C SER A 24 16.31 -19.12 2.29
N ALA A 25 15.76 -19.14 1.10
CA ALA A 25 15.61 -17.92 0.31
C ALA A 25 14.56 -16.96 0.94
N SER A 26 14.55 -15.71 0.50
CA SER A 26 13.49 -14.77 0.84
C SER A 26 12.12 -15.26 0.36
N LEU A 27 11.04 -14.88 1.06
CA LEU A 27 9.66 -15.08 0.58
C LEU A 27 9.38 -14.34 -0.73
N VAL A 28 10.20 -13.33 -1.07
CA VAL A 28 10.05 -12.55 -2.29
C VAL A 28 10.81 -13.25 -3.43
N PRO A 29 10.09 -13.79 -4.46
CA PRO A 29 10.74 -14.45 -5.58
C PRO A 29 11.61 -13.47 -6.37
N GLN A 30 12.84 -13.87 -6.65
CA GLN A 30 13.75 -13.08 -7.47
C GLN A 30 13.67 -13.56 -8.92
N GLY A 31 13.31 -12.65 -9.85
CA GLY A 31 13.26 -12.94 -11.29
C GLY A 31 12.06 -13.79 -11.75
N ASP A 32 11.13 -14.15 -10.88
CA ASP A 32 9.89 -14.85 -11.26
C ASP A 32 8.66 -13.95 -11.00
N PRO A 33 8.10 -13.32 -12.04
CA PRO A 33 6.93 -12.46 -11.91
C PRO A 33 5.60 -13.22 -11.80
N SER A 34 5.62 -14.55 -11.94
CA SER A 34 4.40 -15.37 -11.98
C SER A 34 3.73 -15.51 -10.61
N THR A 35 4.47 -15.29 -9.50
CA THR A 35 3.96 -15.40 -8.15
C THR A 35 4.36 -14.22 -7.28
N LEU A 36 3.47 -13.86 -6.31
CA LEU A 36 3.75 -12.80 -5.35
C LEU A 36 4.77 -13.24 -4.29
N PHE A 37 4.67 -14.48 -3.83
CA PHE A 37 5.52 -15.06 -2.78
C PHE A 37 5.98 -16.46 -3.17
N ILE A 38 7.09 -16.87 -2.59
CA ILE A 38 7.55 -18.26 -2.65
C ILE A 38 6.51 -19.15 -1.95
N SER A 39 5.93 -20.10 -2.67
CA SER A 39 4.87 -21.00 -2.22
C SER A 39 5.31 -22.47 -2.12
N ALA A 40 6.53 -22.79 -2.62
CA ALA A 40 7.10 -24.13 -2.61
C ALA A 40 8.63 -24.08 -2.53
N GLY A 41 9.24 -25.15 -1.94
CA GLY A 41 10.68 -25.23 -1.73
C GLY A 41 11.52 -25.20 -2.99
N MET A 42 11.00 -25.75 -4.08
CA MET A 42 11.64 -25.80 -5.40
C MET A 42 11.68 -24.46 -6.13
N GLN A 43 10.79 -23.55 -5.82
CA GLN A 43 10.60 -22.33 -6.59
C GLN A 43 11.87 -21.45 -6.69
N PRO A 44 12.67 -21.24 -5.65
CA PRO A 44 13.97 -20.57 -5.77
C PRO A 44 14.98 -21.32 -6.62
N LEU A 45 14.80 -22.64 -6.81
CA LEU A 45 15.69 -23.52 -7.55
C LEU A 45 15.25 -23.75 -9.01
N LYS A 46 14.08 -23.21 -9.40
CA LYS A 46 13.49 -23.36 -10.75
C LYS A 46 14.48 -23.14 -11.90
N PRO A 47 15.39 -22.13 -11.87
CA PRO A 47 16.38 -21.93 -12.95
C PRO A 47 17.30 -23.13 -13.16
N TYR A 48 17.59 -23.93 -12.14
CA TYR A 48 18.42 -25.12 -12.21
C TYR A 48 17.73 -26.27 -12.93
N TYR A 49 16.44 -26.45 -12.66
CA TYR A 49 15.60 -27.45 -13.33
C TYR A 49 15.42 -27.16 -14.82
N LEU A 50 15.31 -25.90 -15.17
CA LEU A 50 15.18 -25.46 -16.56
C LEU A 50 16.54 -25.37 -17.30
N GLY A 51 17.66 -25.60 -16.61
CA GLY A 51 19.00 -25.50 -17.17
C GLY A 51 19.43 -24.07 -17.53
N LEU A 52 18.76 -23.07 -16.97
CA LEU A 52 19.08 -21.65 -17.14
C LEU A 52 20.31 -21.22 -16.33
N SER A 53 20.65 -21.98 -15.29
CA SER A 53 21.85 -21.79 -14.49
C SER A 53 22.34 -23.12 -13.91
N GLN A 54 23.62 -23.18 -13.53
CA GLN A 54 24.18 -24.36 -12.88
C GLN A 54 23.86 -24.34 -11.39
N PRO A 55 23.37 -25.45 -10.81
CA PRO A 55 23.17 -25.54 -9.37
C PRO A 55 24.51 -25.55 -8.62
N PRO A 56 24.54 -25.05 -7.38
CA PRO A 56 25.75 -25.05 -6.56
C PRO A 56 26.23 -26.47 -6.17
N ALA A 57 25.31 -27.44 -6.20
CA ALA A 57 25.62 -28.86 -6.02
C ALA A 57 24.57 -29.71 -6.77
N PRO A 58 24.88 -30.97 -7.14
CA PRO A 58 23.93 -31.85 -7.82
C PRO A 58 22.77 -32.31 -6.92
N ARG A 59 22.98 -32.30 -5.60
CA ARG A 59 22.02 -32.64 -4.54
C ARG A 59 21.90 -31.49 -3.56
N ILE A 60 20.72 -31.06 -3.27
CA ILE A 60 20.45 -29.88 -2.41
C ILE A 60 19.39 -30.25 -1.36
N ALA A 61 19.54 -29.75 -0.14
CA ALA A 61 18.51 -29.79 0.88
C ALA A 61 18.28 -28.40 1.48
N THR A 62 17.05 -28.08 1.84
CA THR A 62 16.71 -26.77 2.44
C THR A 62 15.47 -26.89 3.32
N CYS A 63 15.38 -25.97 4.28
CA CYS A 63 14.14 -25.63 4.97
C CYS A 63 13.70 -24.26 4.47
N GLN A 64 12.78 -24.21 3.51
CA GLN A 64 12.38 -22.99 2.81
C GLN A 64 11.15 -22.35 3.45
N LYS A 65 11.23 -21.05 3.73
CA LYS A 65 10.09 -20.21 4.07
C LYS A 65 9.12 -20.15 2.89
N CYS A 66 7.86 -20.48 3.14
CA CYS A 66 6.80 -20.46 2.14
C CYS A 66 5.60 -19.67 2.63
N LEU A 67 4.87 -19.03 1.69
CA LEU A 67 3.64 -18.32 1.97
C LEU A 67 2.62 -18.59 0.86
N ARG A 68 1.47 -19.17 1.26
CA ARG A 68 0.35 -19.48 0.37
C ARG A 68 -0.81 -18.55 0.63
N THR A 69 -1.05 -17.65 -0.31
CA THR A 69 -2.13 -16.65 -0.22
C THR A 69 -3.53 -17.24 -0.40
N GLY A 70 -3.64 -18.38 -1.09
CA GLY A 70 -4.90 -19.12 -1.26
C GLY A 70 -5.41 -19.73 0.05
N ASP A 71 -4.52 -20.06 0.98
CA ASP A 71 -4.87 -20.73 2.24
C ASP A 71 -5.34 -19.75 3.33
N ILE A 72 -5.20 -18.45 3.14
CA ILE A 72 -5.54 -17.41 4.14
C ILE A 72 -6.96 -17.59 4.67
N ASP A 73 -7.92 -17.91 3.81
CA ASP A 73 -9.33 -18.02 4.17
C ASP A 73 -9.69 -19.37 4.84
N GLU A 74 -8.82 -20.37 4.72
CA GLU A 74 -8.97 -21.68 5.35
C GLU A 74 -8.33 -21.73 6.75
N VAL A 75 -7.50 -20.75 7.09
CA VAL A 75 -6.90 -20.64 8.43
C VAL A 75 -7.98 -20.48 9.50
N GLY A 76 -7.90 -21.29 10.52
CA GLY A 76 -8.87 -21.34 11.63
C GLY A 76 -10.07 -22.26 11.38
N LYS A 77 -10.36 -22.66 10.13
CA LYS A 77 -11.44 -23.59 9.78
C LYS A 77 -10.97 -25.05 9.80
N THR A 78 -9.74 -25.28 9.35
CA THR A 78 -9.15 -26.62 9.26
C THR A 78 -8.03 -26.83 10.28
N ASP A 79 -7.61 -28.06 10.46
CA ASP A 79 -6.55 -28.46 11.39
C ASP A 79 -5.14 -28.40 10.77
N ARG A 80 -5.02 -28.14 9.45
CA ARG A 80 -3.79 -28.31 8.66
C ARG A 80 -3.39 -27.12 7.79
N HIS A 81 -4.24 -26.07 7.62
CA HIS A 81 -3.92 -24.92 6.78
C HIS A 81 -3.36 -23.76 7.60
N ASN A 82 -2.32 -23.17 7.08
CA ASN A 82 -1.67 -21.97 7.58
C ASN A 82 -1.14 -21.11 6.44
N THR A 83 -1.03 -19.79 6.66
CA THR A 83 -0.59 -18.85 5.64
C THR A 83 0.92 -18.94 5.38
N PHE A 84 1.70 -18.87 6.46
CA PHE A 84 3.15 -19.06 6.43
C PHE A 84 3.49 -20.44 6.96
N PHE A 85 4.40 -21.12 6.29
CA PHE A 85 4.91 -22.41 6.73
C PHE A 85 6.34 -22.63 6.24
N GLU A 86 7.00 -23.59 6.86
CA GLU A 86 8.34 -24.03 6.46
C GLU A 86 8.24 -25.34 5.70
N MET A 87 8.84 -25.37 4.50
CA MET A 87 8.90 -26.57 3.67
C MET A 87 10.31 -27.16 3.70
N LEU A 88 10.41 -28.34 4.28
CA LEU A 88 11.61 -29.16 4.26
C LEU A 88 11.68 -29.88 2.91
N GLY A 89 12.77 -29.74 2.17
CA GLY A 89 12.88 -30.32 0.83
C GLY A 89 14.27 -30.85 0.52
N ASN A 90 14.33 -31.93 -0.25
CA ASN A 90 15.53 -32.43 -0.90
C ASN A 90 15.33 -32.46 -2.41
N PHE A 91 16.37 -32.07 -3.14
CA PHE A 91 16.29 -31.70 -4.55
C PHE A 91 17.45 -32.30 -5.34
N ALA A 92 17.14 -32.81 -6.54
CA ALA A 92 18.13 -33.23 -7.53
C ALA A 92 17.78 -32.58 -8.89
N PRO A 93 18.00 -31.27 -9.07
CA PRO A 93 17.51 -30.51 -10.23
C PRO A 93 18.14 -30.95 -11.57
N THR A 94 19.30 -31.59 -11.54
CA THR A 94 20.01 -32.07 -12.74
C THR A 94 19.95 -33.58 -12.92
N GLY A 95 19.09 -34.26 -12.17
CA GLY A 95 18.93 -35.72 -12.25
C GLY A 95 20.08 -36.49 -11.64
N ALA A 96 20.69 -36.01 -10.55
CA ALA A 96 21.74 -36.70 -9.83
C ALA A 96 21.24 -38.04 -9.19
N TYR A 97 19.96 -38.13 -8.93
CA TYR A 97 19.25 -39.36 -8.57
C TYR A 97 17.76 -39.19 -8.90
N PHE A 98 17.03 -40.28 -8.88
CA PHE A 98 15.59 -40.32 -9.17
C PHE A 98 14.84 -41.21 -8.19
N LYS A 99 13.66 -41.72 -8.51
CA LYS A 99 12.74 -42.46 -7.63
C LYS A 99 13.40 -43.61 -6.84
N GLU A 100 14.25 -44.43 -7.47
CA GLU A 100 14.98 -45.55 -6.86
C GLU A 100 15.86 -45.07 -5.67
N THR A 101 16.22 -43.83 -5.57
CA THR A 101 16.97 -43.27 -4.44
C THR A 101 16.09 -42.40 -3.56
N ALA A 102 15.23 -41.55 -4.17
CA ALA A 102 14.41 -40.61 -3.42
C ALA A 102 13.44 -41.29 -2.45
N ILE A 103 12.74 -42.33 -2.92
CA ILE A 103 11.74 -43.04 -2.13
C ILE A 103 12.37 -43.75 -0.93
N PRO A 104 13.46 -44.57 -1.06
CA PRO A 104 14.14 -45.15 0.09
C PRO A 104 14.68 -44.14 1.10
N LEU A 105 15.25 -43.00 0.64
CA LEU A 105 15.72 -41.94 1.54
C LEU A 105 14.57 -41.32 2.35
N ALA A 106 13.43 -41.12 1.71
CA ALA A 106 12.24 -40.62 2.40
C ALA A 106 11.70 -41.65 3.41
N TRP A 107 11.65 -42.90 3.01
CA TRP A 107 11.18 -43.97 3.87
C TRP A 107 12.06 -44.17 5.11
N GLU A 108 13.38 -44.19 4.93
CA GLU A 108 14.37 -44.25 6.01
C GLU A 108 14.19 -43.07 6.99
N LEU A 109 14.02 -41.83 6.46
CA LEU A 109 13.82 -40.66 7.31
C LEU A 109 12.59 -40.83 8.21
N VAL A 110 11.43 -41.19 7.64
CA VAL A 110 10.18 -41.26 8.42
C VAL A 110 10.14 -42.46 9.38
N THR A 111 10.72 -43.61 8.99
CA THR A 111 10.63 -44.83 9.79
C THR A 111 11.79 -45.02 10.77
N GLU A 112 13.02 -44.60 10.42
CA GLU A 112 14.19 -44.84 11.27
C GLU A 112 14.63 -43.53 12.00
N VAL A 113 14.61 -42.36 11.36
CA VAL A 113 15.05 -41.13 12.00
C VAL A 113 13.93 -40.49 12.83
N PHE A 114 12.70 -40.48 12.29
CA PHE A 114 11.52 -39.96 12.99
C PHE A 114 10.76 -40.98 13.81
N ASP A 115 11.12 -42.27 13.68
CA ASP A 115 10.55 -43.41 14.41
C ASP A 115 9.00 -43.49 14.30
N MET A 116 8.49 -43.25 13.09
CA MET A 116 7.05 -43.28 12.84
C MET A 116 6.55 -44.70 12.62
N PRO A 117 5.45 -45.11 13.29
CA PRO A 117 4.90 -46.48 13.16
C PRO A 117 4.33 -46.69 11.74
N ILE A 118 4.88 -47.71 11.03
CA ILE A 118 4.57 -47.99 9.62
C ILE A 118 3.06 -48.30 9.41
N ASN A 119 2.39 -48.94 10.37
CA ASN A 119 0.97 -49.25 10.28
C ASN A 119 0.07 -48.03 10.21
N ARG A 120 0.57 -46.82 10.57
CA ARG A 120 -0.12 -45.54 10.46
C ARG A 120 0.29 -44.72 9.23
N LEU A 121 1.23 -45.22 8.43
CA LEU A 121 1.66 -44.57 7.19
C LEU A 121 0.87 -45.08 5.99
N ARG A 122 0.51 -44.20 5.09
CA ARG A 122 -0.09 -44.47 3.78
C ARG A 122 0.65 -43.70 2.72
N VAL A 123 0.60 -44.17 1.50
CA VAL A 123 1.22 -43.50 0.34
C VAL A 123 0.19 -43.39 -0.76
N THR A 124 0.17 -42.26 -1.42
CA THR A 124 -0.57 -42.05 -2.67
C THR A 124 0.39 -41.84 -3.84
N ILE A 125 0.00 -42.30 -5.01
CA ILE A 125 0.78 -42.15 -6.25
C ILE A 125 -0.14 -41.86 -7.43
N HIS A 126 0.41 -41.25 -8.48
CA HIS A 126 -0.35 -41.03 -9.70
C HIS A 126 -0.70 -42.39 -10.39
N PRO A 127 -1.89 -42.53 -11.00
CA PRO A 127 -2.31 -43.80 -11.62
C PRO A 127 -1.38 -44.35 -12.68
N THR A 128 -0.61 -43.49 -13.38
CA THR A 128 0.34 -43.90 -14.45
C THR A 128 1.74 -44.18 -13.92
N ASP A 129 2.00 -44.03 -12.61
CA ASP A 129 3.35 -44.20 -12.04
C ASP A 129 3.56 -45.61 -11.42
N ASP A 130 3.63 -46.61 -12.29
CA ASP A 130 3.88 -48.00 -11.89
C ASP A 130 5.28 -48.16 -11.30
N GLU A 131 6.28 -47.44 -11.76
CA GLU A 131 7.64 -47.42 -11.23
C GLU A 131 7.66 -47.05 -9.73
N ALA A 132 6.99 -45.95 -9.36
CA ALA A 132 6.88 -45.55 -7.97
C ALA A 132 6.15 -46.59 -7.13
N HIS A 133 5.08 -47.20 -7.67
CA HIS A 133 4.36 -48.27 -6.99
C HIS A 133 5.28 -49.42 -6.63
N GLU A 134 6.06 -49.94 -7.59
CA GLU A 134 6.98 -51.05 -7.37
C GLU A 134 8.07 -50.73 -6.33
N ILE A 135 8.59 -49.48 -6.36
CA ILE A 135 9.62 -49.05 -5.41
C ILE A 135 9.01 -48.95 -3.99
N TRP A 136 7.82 -48.38 -3.85
CA TRP A 136 7.15 -48.25 -2.56
C TRP A 136 6.84 -49.62 -1.93
N VAL A 137 6.30 -50.55 -2.68
CA VAL A 137 5.97 -51.88 -2.16
C VAL A 137 7.21 -52.68 -1.72
N ARG A 138 8.39 -52.37 -2.28
CA ARG A 138 9.67 -52.97 -1.84
C ARG A 138 10.22 -52.39 -0.53
N GLN A 139 9.66 -51.28 -0.03
CA GLN A 139 10.17 -50.69 1.21
C GLN A 139 9.84 -51.57 2.43
N PRO A 140 10.72 -51.61 3.49
CA PRO A 140 10.48 -52.40 4.68
C PRO A 140 9.12 -52.13 5.31
N GLY A 141 8.32 -53.19 5.53
CA GLY A 141 7.01 -53.08 6.15
C GLY A 141 5.87 -52.60 5.26
N MET A 142 6.14 -52.22 4.03
CA MET A 142 5.13 -51.80 3.05
C MET A 142 4.46 -52.99 2.36
N THR A 143 3.23 -52.80 1.98
CA THR A 143 2.46 -53.71 1.12
C THR A 143 1.63 -52.93 0.13
N ALA A 144 1.10 -53.57 -0.90
CA ALA A 144 0.21 -52.91 -1.88
C ALA A 144 -1.02 -52.25 -1.22
N GLN A 145 -1.45 -52.68 -0.05
CA GLN A 145 -2.57 -52.05 0.68
C GLN A 145 -2.23 -50.69 1.31
N HIS A 146 -0.95 -50.37 1.44
CA HIS A 146 -0.50 -49.08 1.95
C HIS A 146 -0.46 -48.03 0.84
N VAL A 147 -0.57 -48.42 -0.45
CA VAL A 147 -0.44 -47.56 -1.61
C VAL A 147 -1.78 -47.37 -2.29
N THR A 148 -2.23 -46.11 -2.45
CA THR A 148 -3.46 -45.72 -3.14
C THR A 148 -3.12 -44.96 -4.41
N ARG A 149 -3.86 -45.13 -5.50
CA ARG A 149 -3.70 -44.40 -6.76
C ARG A 149 -4.72 -43.26 -6.80
N LEU A 150 -4.24 -42.03 -6.93
CA LEU A 150 -5.06 -40.82 -7.05
C LEU A 150 -4.63 -39.99 -8.26
N GLU A 151 -5.60 -39.50 -9.04
CA GLU A 151 -5.33 -38.64 -10.23
C GLU A 151 -4.70 -37.30 -9.85
N ASP A 152 -4.95 -36.82 -8.61
CA ASP A 152 -4.41 -35.58 -8.11
C ASP A 152 -2.93 -35.65 -7.72
N ASN A 153 -2.30 -36.86 -7.71
CA ASN A 153 -0.85 -37.00 -7.54
C ASN A 153 -0.04 -36.54 -8.78
N TRP A 154 -0.29 -35.31 -9.17
CA TRP A 154 0.43 -34.61 -10.23
C TRP A 154 0.73 -33.18 -9.80
N TRP A 155 1.98 -32.81 -9.78
CA TRP A 155 2.42 -31.51 -9.30
C TRP A 155 3.11 -30.68 -10.37
N GLY A 156 2.87 -29.33 -10.33
CA GLY A 156 3.51 -28.32 -11.17
C GLY A 156 3.14 -26.90 -10.71
N LEU A 157 3.99 -25.94 -11.01
CA LEU A 157 3.78 -24.50 -10.73
C LEU A 157 3.14 -23.75 -11.91
N GLY A 158 2.35 -24.40 -12.72
CA GLY A 158 1.93 -23.89 -14.03
C GLY A 158 3.07 -24.04 -15.04
N ALA A 159 3.49 -22.96 -15.73
CA ALA A 159 4.61 -23.05 -16.68
C ALA A 159 5.93 -23.42 -15.95
N GLY A 160 6.58 -24.49 -16.43
CA GLY A 160 7.85 -25.01 -15.92
C GLY A 160 7.84 -26.49 -15.56
N PRO A 161 8.79 -26.94 -14.72
CA PRO A 161 8.92 -28.36 -14.34
C PRO A 161 7.67 -28.90 -13.67
N CYS A 162 7.22 -30.08 -14.11
CA CYS A 162 6.07 -30.78 -13.54
C CYS A 162 6.21 -32.28 -13.71
N GLY A 163 5.39 -33.06 -13.01
CA GLY A 163 5.37 -34.51 -13.13
C GLY A 163 4.48 -35.20 -12.09
N PRO A 164 4.39 -36.54 -12.16
CA PRO A 164 3.71 -37.30 -11.13
C PRO A 164 4.42 -37.18 -9.79
N ASP A 165 3.69 -37.39 -8.71
CA ASP A 165 4.23 -37.37 -7.37
C ASP A 165 3.77 -38.56 -6.53
N SER A 166 4.41 -38.70 -5.39
CA SER A 166 4.00 -39.63 -4.31
C SER A 166 3.87 -38.84 -3.02
N GLU A 167 2.75 -38.99 -2.34
CA GLU A 167 2.54 -38.32 -1.05
C GLU A 167 2.55 -39.32 0.10
N ILE A 168 3.16 -38.94 1.22
CA ILE A 168 3.16 -39.73 2.44
C ILE A 168 2.14 -39.12 3.40
N TRP A 169 1.21 -39.97 3.85
CA TRP A 169 0.08 -39.62 4.68
C TRP A 169 0.14 -40.29 6.06
N TRP A 170 -0.34 -39.56 7.06
CA TRP A 170 -0.51 -40.03 8.42
C TRP A 170 -1.96 -40.40 8.71
N ASP A 171 -2.22 -41.64 9.15
CA ASP A 171 -3.53 -42.05 9.65
C ASP A 171 -3.72 -41.53 11.08
N ARG A 172 -4.55 -40.53 11.25
CA ARG A 172 -4.87 -39.90 12.55
C ARG A 172 -5.71 -40.83 13.45
N GLY A 173 -6.42 -41.76 12.85
CA GLY A 173 -7.36 -42.66 13.51
C GLY A 173 -8.79 -42.48 12.99
N LYS A 174 -9.61 -43.50 13.20
CA LYS A 174 -11.00 -43.52 12.71
C LYS A 174 -11.85 -42.37 13.30
N GLU A 175 -11.52 -41.96 14.51
CA GLU A 175 -12.19 -40.87 15.24
C GLU A 175 -12.11 -39.51 14.56
N PHE A 176 -11.14 -39.31 13.65
CA PHE A 176 -10.95 -38.10 12.87
C PHE A 176 -11.59 -38.17 11.48
N GLY A 177 -12.19 -39.29 11.11
CA GLY A 177 -12.65 -39.54 9.75
C GLY A 177 -14.14 -39.77 9.59
N CYS A 178 -14.51 -40.30 8.41
CA CYS A 178 -15.89 -40.63 8.03
C CYS A 178 -16.45 -41.88 8.74
N GLY A 179 -15.65 -42.59 9.56
CA GLY A 179 -16.04 -43.81 10.27
C GLY A 179 -15.98 -45.11 9.44
N LEU A 180 -15.64 -45.01 8.16
CA LEU A 180 -15.49 -46.18 7.29
C LEU A 180 -14.18 -46.90 7.56
N ASP A 181 -14.22 -48.23 7.53
CA ASP A 181 -13.04 -49.10 7.77
C ASP A 181 -12.08 -49.06 6.58
N ASP A 182 -12.61 -48.94 5.37
CA ASP A 182 -11.93 -48.95 4.08
C ASP A 182 -11.64 -47.54 3.56
N CYS A 183 -11.69 -46.54 4.45
CA CYS A 183 -11.37 -45.14 4.10
C CYS A 183 -9.90 -45.01 3.66
N VAL A 184 -9.67 -44.35 2.58
CA VAL A 184 -8.35 -44.09 1.94
C VAL A 184 -7.93 -42.62 2.10
N PRO A 185 -6.64 -42.32 1.90
CA PRO A 185 -6.17 -40.92 1.82
C PRO A 185 -7.01 -40.06 0.86
N ASP A 186 -7.13 -38.77 1.17
CA ASP A 186 -7.89 -37.73 0.45
C ASP A 186 -9.43 -37.89 0.51
N HIS A 187 -9.97 -38.96 1.08
CA HIS A 187 -11.43 -39.13 1.20
C HIS A 187 -12.03 -38.26 2.35
N CYS A 188 -11.31 -38.11 3.46
CA CYS A 188 -11.77 -37.35 4.63
C CYS A 188 -10.60 -36.97 5.56
N ASP A 189 -10.89 -36.27 6.68
CA ASP A 189 -9.87 -35.73 7.60
C ASP A 189 -9.14 -36.79 8.43
N ARG A 190 -9.43 -38.11 8.25
CA ARG A 190 -8.69 -39.21 8.89
C ARG A 190 -7.21 -39.19 8.51
N PHE A 191 -6.91 -38.89 7.26
CA PHE A 191 -5.54 -38.88 6.76
C PHE A 191 -5.04 -37.45 6.57
N THR A 192 -3.80 -37.23 7.01
CA THR A 192 -3.10 -35.96 6.75
C THR A 192 -1.86 -36.23 5.92
N GLU A 193 -1.84 -35.63 4.73
CA GLU A 193 -0.63 -35.54 3.91
C GLU A 193 0.36 -34.60 4.61
N PHE A 194 1.61 -35.07 4.76
CA PHE A 194 2.68 -34.30 5.37
C PHE A 194 3.93 -34.18 4.51
N TRP A 195 4.12 -35.04 3.51
CA TRP A 195 5.27 -35.00 2.61
C TRP A 195 4.88 -35.38 1.21
N ASN A 196 5.20 -34.48 0.24
CA ASN A 196 5.03 -34.77 -1.19
C ASN A 196 6.42 -34.93 -1.84
N LEU A 197 6.60 -36.07 -2.58
CA LEU A 197 7.79 -36.39 -3.36
C LEU A 197 7.43 -36.22 -4.84
N VAL A 198 7.78 -35.12 -5.43
CA VAL A 198 7.53 -34.83 -6.86
C VAL A 198 8.66 -35.37 -7.71
N PHE A 199 8.28 -35.96 -8.85
CA PHE A 199 9.19 -36.50 -9.85
C PHE A 199 9.09 -35.73 -11.17
N PRO A 200 9.66 -34.50 -11.26
CA PRO A 200 9.57 -33.67 -12.44
C PRO A 200 10.18 -34.40 -13.64
N GLN A 201 9.36 -34.66 -14.64
CA GLN A 201 9.73 -35.38 -15.88
C GLN A 201 9.45 -34.51 -17.12
N TYR A 202 8.64 -33.44 -16.94
CA TYR A 202 8.19 -32.59 -18.05
C TYR A 202 8.42 -31.13 -17.72
N ASP A 203 8.54 -30.32 -18.79
CA ASP A 203 8.46 -28.85 -18.79
C ASP A 203 7.08 -28.48 -19.37
N GLN A 204 6.20 -27.95 -18.56
CA GLN A 204 4.88 -27.49 -18.98
C GLN A 204 5.00 -26.14 -19.67
N ARG A 205 4.64 -26.09 -20.98
CA ARG A 205 4.70 -24.89 -21.84
C ARG A 205 3.33 -24.33 -22.22
N GLY A 206 2.27 -25.10 -21.98
CA GLY A 206 0.90 -24.74 -22.27
C GLY A 206 -0.06 -25.23 -21.18
N PRO A 207 -1.33 -24.79 -21.20
CA PRO A 207 -2.32 -25.30 -20.26
C PRO A 207 -2.59 -26.80 -20.54
N ILE A 208 -2.73 -27.59 -19.47
CA ILE A 208 -3.24 -28.95 -19.52
C ILE A 208 -4.59 -29.01 -18.81
N GLU A 209 -5.55 -29.74 -19.37
CA GLU A 209 -6.89 -29.89 -18.82
C GLU A 209 -6.92 -31.08 -17.84
N GLY A 210 -6.57 -30.82 -16.55
CA GLY A 210 -6.53 -31.81 -15.49
C GLY A 210 -5.24 -32.61 -15.42
N SER A 211 -5.18 -33.54 -14.48
CA SER A 211 -4.02 -34.39 -14.14
C SER A 211 -4.20 -35.85 -14.53
N SER A 212 -5.31 -36.25 -15.12
CA SER A 212 -5.55 -37.64 -15.49
C SER A 212 -4.49 -38.19 -16.47
N GLY A 213 -4.25 -39.49 -16.43
CA GLY A 213 -3.29 -40.12 -17.34
C GLY A 213 -3.61 -39.89 -18.83
N GLU A 214 -4.86 -39.57 -19.18
CA GLU A 214 -5.24 -39.17 -20.54
C GLU A 214 -4.85 -37.72 -20.84
N ALA A 215 -5.08 -36.79 -19.88
CA ALA A 215 -4.65 -35.39 -19.99
C ALA A 215 -3.14 -35.28 -20.16
N VAL A 216 -2.36 -36.05 -19.40
CA VAL A 216 -0.90 -36.13 -19.51
C VAL A 216 -0.46 -36.60 -20.89
N ARG A 217 -1.06 -37.71 -21.40
CA ARG A 217 -0.74 -38.22 -22.77
C ARG A 217 -1.08 -37.20 -23.85
N ARG A 218 -2.21 -36.48 -23.69
CA ARG A 218 -2.61 -35.44 -24.65
C ARG A 218 -1.61 -34.28 -24.62
N GLY A 219 -1.23 -33.81 -23.43
CA GLY A 219 -0.25 -32.73 -23.28
C GLY A 219 1.13 -33.05 -23.83
N VAL A 220 1.56 -34.32 -23.79
CA VAL A 220 2.80 -34.75 -24.45
C VAL A 220 2.62 -34.77 -25.96
N ALA A 221 1.46 -35.19 -26.46
CA ALA A 221 1.20 -35.30 -27.91
C ALA A 221 1.07 -33.91 -28.59
N ASP A 222 0.50 -32.92 -27.93
CA ASP A 222 0.30 -31.56 -28.44
C ASP A 222 1.47 -30.61 -28.12
N GLY A 223 2.46 -31.05 -27.35
CA GLY A 223 3.63 -30.27 -26.98
C GLY A 223 3.43 -29.31 -25.83
N SER A 224 2.28 -29.33 -25.13
CA SER A 224 2.06 -28.61 -23.87
C SER A 224 2.92 -29.14 -22.73
N LEU A 225 3.28 -30.43 -22.77
CA LEU A 225 4.24 -31.09 -21.89
C LEU A 225 5.44 -31.58 -22.70
N VAL A 226 6.60 -30.98 -22.46
CA VAL A 226 7.85 -31.37 -23.13
C VAL A 226 8.71 -32.15 -22.16
N PRO A 227 9.16 -33.39 -22.47
CA PRO A 227 10.02 -34.14 -21.58
C PRO A 227 11.29 -33.36 -21.21
N LEU A 228 11.63 -33.34 -19.92
CA LEU A 228 12.89 -32.81 -19.43
C LEU A 228 14.07 -33.64 -19.98
N LYS A 229 15.19 -33.01 -20.23
CA LYS A 229 16.41 -33.72 -20.65
C LYS A 229 16.85 -34.80 -19.66
N ARG A 230 16.59 -34.56 -18.40
CA ARG A 230 16.83 -35.50 -17.29
C ARG A 230 15.67 -35.34 -16.28
N PRO A 231 15.04 -36.44 -15.86
CA PRO A 231 14.12 -36.42 -14.75
C PRO A 231 14.79 -35.89 -13.48
N ALA A 232 14.05 -35.25 -12.64
CA ALA A 232 14.56 -34.54 -11.48
C ALA A 232 13.80 -34.94 -10.21
N ILE A 233 14.30 -34.52 -9.06
CA ILE A 233 13.64 -34.70 -7.75
C ILE A 233 13.36 -33.33 -7.15
N ASP A 234 12.11 -33.17 -6.73
CA ASP A 234 11.62 -32.08 -5.91
C ASP A 234 10.79 -32.68 -4.78
N THR A 235 11.08 -32.35 -3.53
CA THR A 235 10.26 -32.81 -2.42
C THR A 235 9.85 -31.68 -1.49
N GLY A 236 8.71 -31.81 -0.82
CA GLY A 236 8.20 -30.81 0.11
C GLY A 236 7.47 -31.44 1.29
N MET A 237 8.12 -31.44 2.48
CA MET A 237 7.50 -31.82 3.75
C MET A 237 7.11 -30.56 4.53
N GLY A 238 5.84 -30.42 4.92
CA GLY A 238 5.40 -29.34 5.80
C GLY A 238 5.92 -29.53 7.22
N LEU A 239 6.80 -28.64 7.68
CA LEU A 239 7.35 -28.71 9.04
C LEU A 239 6.24 -28.65 10.09
N GLU A 240 5.24 -27.82 9.93
CA GLU A 240 4.10 -27.69 10.83
C GLU A 240 3.30 -29.00 10.91
N ARG A 241 3.07 -29.64 9.75
CA ARG A 241 2.33 -30.88 9.69
C ARG A 241 3.09 -32.04 10.36
N ILE A 242 4.35 -32.24 10.03
CA ILE A 242 5.14 -33.31 10.67
C ILE A 242 5.37 -33.04 12.17
N SER A 243 5.47 -31.78 12.59
CA SER A 243 5.66 -31.40 13.99
C SER A 243 4.48 -31.82 14.86
N TYR A 244 3.24 -31.49 14.47
CA TYR A 244 2.10 -31.88 15.29
C TYR A 244 1.93 -33.41 15.34
N ILE A 245 2.23 -34.11 14.23
CA ILE A 245 2.18 -35.58 14.17
C ILE A 245 3.16 -36.20 15.17
N LEU A 246 4.44 -35.78 15.10
CA LEU A 246 5.49 -36.34 15.98
C LEU A 246 5.35 -35.92 17.45
N GLN A 247 4.62 -34.84 17.73
CA GLN A 247 4.29 -34.39 19.08
C GLN A 247 2.99 -35.01 19.62
N GLY A 248 2.31 -35.81 18.82
CA GLY A 248 1.04 -36.48 19.22
C GLY A 248 -0.08 -35.45 19.44
N LYS A 249 -0.09 -34.35 18.70
CA LYS A 249 -1.09 -33.29 18.76
C LYS A 249 -2.21 -33.53 17.76
N SER A 250 -3.32 -32.82 17.94
CA SER A 250 -4.50 -32.96 17.06
C SER A 250 -4.43 -32.12 15.82
N ASN A 251 -3.67 -31.02 15.85
CA ASN A 251 -3.59 -30.03 14.77
C ASN A 251 -2.28 -29.20 14.83
N ILE A 252 -1.98 -28.47 13.76
CA ILE A 252 -0.76 -27.67 13.67
C ILE A 252 -0.66 -26.55 14.72
N PHE A 253 -1.79 -26.02 15.21
CA PHE A 253 -1.83 -24.94 16.20
C PHE A 253 -1.46 -25.37 17.62
N GLU A 254 -1.43 -26.67 17.87
CA GLU A 254 -0.98 -27.27 19.13
C GLU A 254 0.50 -27.65 19.10
N ALA A 255 1.15 -27.61 17.92
CA ALA A 255 2.58 -27.87 17.81
C ALA A 255 3.41 -26.71 18.36
N ASP A 256 4.61 -27.02 18.88
CA ASP A 256 5.52 -26.06 19.53
C ASP A 256 5.92 -24.86 18.65
N ILE A 257 5.78 -24.98 17.34
CA ILE A 257 6.06 -23.93 16.35
C ILE A 257 4.87 -22.98 16.10
N LEU A 258 3.72 -23.18 16.76
CA LEU A 258 2.55 -22.28 16.71
C LEU A 258 1.92 -22.06 18.07
N GLU A 259 1.94 -23.09 18.94
CA GLU A 259 1.30 -23.07 20.25
C GLU A 259 1.66 -21.85 21.10
N PRO A 260 2.92 -21.39 21.19
CA PRO A 260 3.25 -20.24 22.01
C PRO A 260 2.55 -18.94 21.57
N LEU A 261 2.30 -18.76 20.27
CA LEU A 261 1.51 -17.63 19.75
C LEU A 261 0.02 -17.80 20.06
N VAL A 262 -0.52 -19.01 19.90
CA VAL A 262 -1.92 -19.32 20.25
C VAL A 262 -2.14 -19.09 21.75
N ALA A 263 -1.21 -19.56 22.60
CA ALA A 263 -1.26 -19.37 24.05
C ALA A 263 -1.16 -17.89 24.45
N PHE A 264 -0.31 -17.11 23.77
CA PHE A 264 -0.24 -15.67 23.95
C PHE A 264 -1.60 -15.02 23.66
N VAL A 265 -2.24 -15.32 22.52
CA VAL A 265 -3.55 -14.77 22.15
C VAL A 265 -4.61 -15.17 23.18
N ARG A 266 -4.68 -16.47 23.52
CA ARG A 266 -5.63 -17.00 24.49
C ARG A 266 -5.50 -16.35 25.86
N LYS A 267 -4.29 -16.21 26.38
CA LYS A 267 -4.01 -15.59 27.68
C LYS A 267 -4.36 -14.11 27.72
N SER A 268 -4.26 -13.44 26.57
CA SER A 268 -4.51 -12.00 26.44
C SER A 268 -5.96 -11.66 26.10
N SER A 269 -6.83 -12.66 25.99
CA SER A 269 -8.24 -12.50 25.62
C SER A 269 -9.18 -12.96 26.74
N PRO A 270 -10.17 -12.15 27.15
CA PRO A 270 -11.22 -12.57 28.07
C PRO A 270 -12.29 -13.47 27.42
N LYS A 271 -12.40 -13.47 26.08
CA LYS A 271 -13.38 -14.26 25.31
C LYS A 271 -12.72 -15.07 24.19
N PRO A 272 -11.76 -15.95 24.52
CA PRO A 272 -11.03 -16.67 23.49
C PRO A 272 -11.96 -17.61 22.71
N THR A 273 -11.80 -17.66 21.39
CA THR A 273 -12.42 -18.64 20.51
C THR A 273 -11.35 -19.30 19.66
N MET A 274 -11.40 -20.62 19.52
CA MET A 274 -10.41 -21.40 18.79
C MET A 274 -10.17 -20.84 17.37
N HIS A 275 -11.23 -20.47 16.67
CA HIS A 275 -11.17 -19.89 15.32
C HIS A 275 -10.36 -18.58 15.28
N SER A 276 -10.69 -17.64 16.16
CA SER A 276 -10.00 -16.32 16.16
C SER A 276 -8.58 -16.42 16.71
N GLU A 277 -8.32 -17.28 17.72
CA GLU A 277 -6.96 -17.51 18.23
C GLU A 277 -6.02 -18.02 17.12
N ARG A 278 -6.48 -19.01 16.35
CA ARG A 278 -5.73 -19.59 15.23
C ARG A 278 -5.41 -18.54 14.16
N ILE A 279 -6.40 -17.71 13.77
CA ILE A 279 -6.22 -16.66 12.76
C ILE A 279 -5.23 -15.60 13.25
N VAL A 280 -5.38 -15.10 14.47
CA VAL A 280 -4.47 -14.07 15.00
C VAL A 280 -3.04 -14.61 15.09
N ALA A 281 -2.84 -15.84 15.59
CA ALA A 281 -1.52 -16.44 15.72
C ALA A 281 -0.85 -16.68 14.35
N ASP A 282 -1.56 -17.29 13.41
CA ASP A 282 -1.05 -17.57 12.06
C ASP A 282 -0.68 -16.29 11.31
N HIS A 283 -1.62 -15.33 11.26
CA HIS A 283 -1.44 -14.11 10.49
C HIS A 283 -0.35 -13.21 11.08
N LEU A 284 -0.22 -13.19 12.42
CA LEU A 284 0.87 -12.47 13.06
C LEU A 284 2.22 -13.10 12.73
N ARG A 285 2.34 -14.46 12.78
CA ARG A 285 3.54 -15.16 12.35
C ARG A 285 3.88 -14.84 10.89
N ALA A 286 2.91 -14.95 9.98
CA ALA A 286 3.09 -14.65 8.58
C ALA A 286 3.56 -13.19 8.36
N ALA A 287 2.93 -12.22 9.04
CA ALA A 287 3.31 -10.81 8.96
C ALA A 287 4.76 -10.57 9.43
N VAL A 288 5.19 -11.24 10.51
CA VAL A 288 6.57 -11.13 11.02
C VAL A 288 7.59 -11.50 9.94
N PHE A 289 7.40 -12.63 9.25
CA PHE A 289 8.33 -13.07 8.21
C PHE A 289 8.27 -12.22 6.95
N VAL A 290 7.07 -11.79 6.53
CA VAL A 290 6.88 -10.93 5.35
C VAL A 290 7.56 -9.57 5.55
N ILE A 291 7.42 -8.98 6.75
CA ILE A 291 8.09 -7.70 7.08
C ILE A 291 9.60 -7.90 7.22
N ALA A 292 10.05 -9.01 7.80
CA ALA A 292 11.47 -9.33 7.89
C ALA A 292 12.13 -9.42 6.50
N ASP A 293 11.40 -9.89 5.50
CA ASP A 293 11.86 -9.94 4.09
C ASP A 293 11.65 -8.60 3.34
N GLY A 294 11.36 -7.49 4.04
CA GLY A 294 11.38 -6.13 3.52
C GLY A 294 10.07 -5.61 2.95
N ILE A 295 8.95 -6.34 3.09
CA ILE A 295 7.66 -5.90 2.60
C ILE A 295 6.97 -4.99 3.64
N THR A 296 6.36 -3.92 3.16
CA THR A 296 5.54 -3.00 3.96
C THR A 296 4.08 -3.01 3.47
N PRO A 297 3.10 -2.73 4.35
CA PRO A 297 1.69 -2.70 3.96
C PRO A 297 1.43 -1.68 2.85
N SER A 298 0.74 -2.08 1.78
CA SER A 298 0.36 -1.21 0.65
C SER A 298 -1.02 -1.57 0.10
N ASN A 299 -1.48 -0.83 -0.93
CA ASN A 299 -2.78 -1.09 -1.57
C ASN A 299 -2.74 -2.16 -2.67
N GLU A 300 -1.54 -2.55 -3.11
CA GLU A 300 -1.36 -3.47 -4.24
C GLU A 300 -0.25 -4.49 -3.97
N GLY A 301 -0.26 -5.57 -4.75
CA GLY A 301 0.79 -6.58 -4.76
C GLY A 301 1.07 -7.23 -3.40
N ARG A 302 2.33 -7.44 -3.09
CA ARG A 302 2.78 -8.10 -1.85
C ARG A 302 2.37 -7.35 -0.59
N GLY A 303 2.43 -6.01 -0.62
CA GLY A 303 2.04 -5.17 0.52
C GLY A 303 0.54 -5.22 0.81
N TYR A 304 -0.31 -5.48 -0.19
CA TYR A 304 -1.74 -5.72 0.01
C TYR A 304 -1.99 -7.02 0.80
N VAL A 305 -1.26 -8.09 0.47
CA VAL A 305 -1.35 -9.36 1.21
C VAL A 305 -0.97 -9.16 2.67
N LEU A 306 0.15 -8.49 2.94
CA LEU A 306 0.57 -8.16 4.30
C LEU A 306 -0.47 -7.32 5.04
N ARG A 307 -1.02 -6.31 4.39
CA ARG A 307 -2.09 -5.46 4.94
C ARG A 307 -3.33 -6.30 5.29
N ARG A 308 -3.75 -7.20 4.41
CA ARG A 308 -4.86 -8.12 4.63
C ARG A 308 -4.64 -8.98 5.87
N LEU A 309 -3.46 -9.56 6.02
CA LEU A 309 -3.11 -10.39 7.19
C LEU A 309 -3.21 -9.61 8.50
N ILE A 310 -2.59 -8.43 8.58
CA ILE A 310 -2.61 -7.61 9.80
C ILE A 310 -4.04 -7.17 10.13
N ARG A 311 -4.82 -6.74 9.14
CA ARG A 311 -6.21 -6.29 9.35
C ARG A 311 -7.13 -7.43 9.77
N ARG A 312 -6.98 -8.61 9.17
CA ARG A 312 -7.76 -9.79 9.56
C ARG A 312 -7.40 -10.23 10.99
N ALA A 313 -6.11 -10.22 11.36
CA ALA A 313 -5.68 -10.45 12.73
C ALA A 313 -6.28 -9.41 13.71
N ALA A 314 -6.33 -8.12 13.34
CA ALA A 314 -6.90 -7.05 14.18
C ALA A 314 -8.41 -7.25 14.40
N ILE A 315 -9.18 -7.64 13.37
CA ILE A 315 -10.61 -7.92 13.52
C ILE A 315 -10.86 -9.12 14.42
N HIS A 316 -10.14 -10.23 14.19
CA HIS A 316 -10.29 -11.40 15.04
C HIS A 316 -9.81 -11.14 16.47
N GLY A 317 -8.76 -10.34 16.65
CA GLY A 317 -8.35 -9.84 17.96
C GLY A 317 -9.47 -9.04 18.65
N ARG A 318 -10.17 -8.16 17.92
CA ARG A 318 -11.30 -7.42 18.46
C ARG A 318 -12.51 -8.31 18.80
N LYS A 319 -12.83 -9.31 17.96
CA LYS A 319 -13.91 -10.28 18.23
C LYS A 319 -13.72 -11.02 19.56
N ILE A 320 -12.47 -11.27 19.94
CA ILE A 320 -12.13 -11.93 21.21
C ILE A 320 -11.72 -10.97 22.32
N GLU A 321 -11.89 -9.66 22.13
CA GLU A 321 -11.51 -8.60 23.06
C GLU A 321 -10.03 -8.70 23.49
N LEU A 322 -9.13 -8.91 22.54
CA LEU A 322 -7.69 -9.05 22.78
C LEU A 322 -7.14 -7.80 23.49
N ALA A 323 -6.68 -7.95 24.74
CA ALA A 323 -6.17 -6.85 25.57
C ALA A 323 -4.73 -6.44 25.18
N ALA A 324 -3.92 -7.41 24.69
CA ALA A 324 -2.57 -7.16 24.22
C ALA A 324 -2.57 -6.47 22.86
N ARG A 325 -1.52 -5.67 22.58
CA ARG A 325 -1.28 -5.15 21.23
C ARG A 325 -0.80 -6.27 20.31
N LEU A 326 -1.13 -6.21 19.03
CA LEU A 326 -0.59 -7.18 18.06
C LEU A 326 0.95 -7.17 18.02
N SER A 327 1.57 -5.99 18.22
CA SER A 327 3.02 -5.86 18.33
C SER A 327 3.66 -6.67 19.48
N ASP A 328 2.92 -6.92 20.56
CA ASP A 328 3.45 -7.68 21.71
C ASP A 328 3.68 -9.14 21.33
N GLY A 329 2.85 -9.70 20.43
CA GLY A 329 3.03 -11.05 19.90
C GLY A 329 4.19 -11.19 18.90
N VAL A 330 4.72 -10.07 18.36
CA VAL A 330 5.92 -10.10 17.51
C VAL A 330 7.12 -10.65 18.29
N SER A 331 7.30 -10.24 19.54
CA SER A 331 8.40 -10.74 20.38
C SER A 331 8.27 -12.24 20.65
N VAL A 332 7.04 -12.75 20.78
CA VAL A 332 6.78 -14.19 20.92
C VAL A 332 7.20 -14.92 19.64
N ALA A 333 6.74 -14.48 18.48
CA ALA A 333 7.14 -15.07 17.19
C ALA A 333 8.66 -15.03 16.98
N VAL A 334 9.30 -13.89 17.23
CA VAL A 334 10.77 -13.77 17.12
C VAL A 334 11.47 -14.73 18.06
N SER A 335 11.01 -14.89 19.30
CA SER A 335 11.63 -15.82 20.26
C SER A 335 11.57 -17.27 19.82
N MET A 336 10.53 -17.66 19.08
CA MET A 336 10.34 -19.02 18.55
C MET A 336 11.28 -19.34 17.38
N PHE A 337 11.56 -18.33 16.53
CA PHE A 337 12.23 -18.57 15.25
C PHE A 337 13.64 -17.95 15.14
N LYS A 338 14.11 -17.14 16.10
CA LYS A 338 15.40 -16.44 16.06
C LYS A 338 16.63 -17.33 15.83
N ASP A 339 16.57 -18.59 16.25
CA ASP A 339 17.70 -19.53 16.12
C ASP A 339 17.80 -20.07 14.68
N ALA A 340 16.67 -20.23 14.00
CA ALA A 340 16.62 -20.62 12.60
C ALA A 340 16.73 -19.40 11.64
N TYR A 341 16.24 -18.23 12.08
CA TYR A 341 16.16 -17.00 11.31
C TYR A 341 16.66 -15.80 12.15
N PRO A 342 17.98 -15.63 12.30
CA PRO A 342 18.56 -14.59 13.16
C PRO A 342 18.18 -13.16 12.75
N GLU A 343 17.85 -12.93 11.47
CA GLU A 343 17.38 -11.65 10.93
C GLU A 343 16.10 -11.15 11.62
N LEU A 344 15.26 -12.04 12.12
CA LEU A 344 14.06 -11.66 12.86
C LEU A 344 14.41 -10.89 14.14
N LYS A 345 15.44 -11.33 14.85
CA LYS A 345 15.89 -10.63 16.08
C LYS A 345 16.46 -9.27 15.78
N GLN A 346 17.22 -9.15 14.69
CA GLN A 346 17.82 -7.88 14.25
C GLN A 346 16.76 -6.85 13.87
N ARG A 347 15.63 -7.31 13.31
CA ARG A 347 14.52 -6.46 12.82
C ARG A 347 13.30 -6.41 13.75
N GLU A 348 13.34 -7.02 14.91
CA GLU A 348 12.20 -7.16 15.84
C GLU A 348 11.47 -5.85 16.10
N LYS A 349 12.22 -4.78 16.37
CA LYS A 349 11.64 -3.45 16.64
C LYS A 349 10.88 -2.89 15.43
N VAL A 350 11.47 -2.98 14.25
CA VAL A 350 10.86 -2.49 13.00
C VAL A 350 9.60 -3.29 12.68
N ILE A 351 9.66 -4.62 12.83
CA ILE A 351 8.52 -5.51 12.61
C ILE A 351 7.36 -5.12 13.54
N ALA A 352 7.64 -4.93 14.83
CA ALA A 352 6.62 -4.55 15.81
C ALA A 352 6.00 -3.18 15.50
N GLU A 353 6.82 -2.20 15.10
CA GLU A 353 6.35 -0.87 14.70
C GLU A 353 5.44 -0.92 13.46
N VAL A 354 5.80 -1.70 12.44
CA VAL A 354 4.99 -1.84 11.22
C VAL A 354 3.66 -2.53 11.50
N VAL A 355 3.66 -3.63 12.26
CA VAL A 355 2.45 -4.37 12.65
C VAL A 355 1.50 -3.45 13.44
N GLN A 356 2.03 -2.75 14.45
CA GLN A 356 1.20 -1.88 15.30
C GLN A 356 0.67 -0.67 14.54
N ALA A 357 1.50 -0.03 13.72
CA ALA A 357 1.08 1.13 12.94
C ALA A 357 -0.06 0.80 11.96
N GLU A 358 -0.03 -0.36 11.28
CA GLU A 358 -1.11 -0.76 10.39
C GLU A 358 -2.37 -1.17 11.17
N ALA A 359 -2.22 -1.85 12.31
CA ALA A 359 -3.33 -2.19 13.19
C ALA A 359 -4.02 -0.95 13.77
N ASP A 360 -3.25 0.03 14.28
CA ASP A 360 -3.79 1.28 14.84
C ASP A 360 -4.48 2.13 13.78
N ARG A 361 -3.91 2.18 12.57
CA ARG A 361 -4.52 2.90 11.45
C ARG A 361 -5.85 2.27 11.05
N PHE A 362 -5.89 0.96 10.98
CA PHE A 362 -7.11 0.24 10.65
C PHE A 362 -8.16 0.40 11.74
N ASN A 363 -7.79 0.30 13.02
CA ASN A 363 -8.69 0.46 14.15
C ASN A 363 -9.39 1.83 14.17
N LYS A 364 -8.73 2.91 13.70
CA LYS A 364 -9.35 4.25 13.58
C LYS A 364 -10.53 4.29 12.63
N THR A 365 -10.52 3.49 11.57
CA THR A 365 -11.59 3.44 10.56
C THR A 365 -12.52 2.25 10.75
N LEU A 366 -12.11 1.27 11.56
CA LEU A 366 -12.81 0.00 11.74
C LEU A 366 -14.23 0.17 12.30
N GLU A 367 -14.41 1.03 13.30
CA GLU A 367 -15.74 1.25 13.89
C GLU A 367 -16.72 1.83 12.88
N GLN A 368 -16.28 2.86 12.16
CA GLN A 368 -17.09 3.47 11.11
C GLN A 368 -17.33 2.51 9.95
N GLY A 369 -16.31 1.73 9.57
CA GLY A 369 -16.43 0.72 8.53
C GLY A 369 -17.39 -0.41 8.90
N MET A 370 -17.34 -0.91 10.15
CA MET A 370 -18.29 -1.90 10.66
C MET A 370 -19.72 -1.36 10.71
N GLU A 371 -19.91 -0.12 11.16
CA GLU A 371 -21.22 0.51 11.15
C GLU A 371 -21.80 0.64 9.73
N GLN A 372 -20.96 1.01 8.76
CA GLN A 372 -21.37 1.07 7.36
C GLN A 372 -21.63 -0.32 6.77
N PHE A 373 -20.79 -1.30 7.09
CA PHE A 373 -21.02 -2.69 6.69
C PHE A 373 -22.37 -3.20 7.22
N GLU A 374 -22.71 -2.97 8.49
CA GLU A 374 -23.99 -3.37 9.07
C GLU A 374 -25.17 -2.69 8.36
N LYS A 375 -25.07 -1.39 8.04
CA LYS A 375 -26.10 -0.68 7.26
C LYS A 375 -26.27 -1.27 5.86
N ILE A 376 -25.18 -1.58 5.18
CA ILE A 376 -25.20 -2.20 3.84
C ILE A 376 -25.77 -3.62 3.93
N ALA A 377 -25.31 -4.44 4.86
CA ALA A 377 -25.78 -5.80 5.06
C ALA A 377 -27.29 -5.85 5.38
N ALA A 378 -27.80 -4.89 6.17
CA ALA A 378 -29.22 -4.79 6.48
C ALA A 378 -30.08 -4.42 5.25
N GLN A 379 -29.53 -3.71 4.27
CA GLN A 379 -30.20 -3.31 3.04
C GLN A 379 -30.21 -4.43 1.97
N HIS A 380 -29.29 -5.38 2.04
CA HIS A 380 -29.06 -6.39 1.02
C HIS A 380 -29.13 -7.82 1.59
N ALA A 381 -30.31 -8.39 1.60
CA ALA A 381 -30.56 -9.71 2.23
C ALA A 381 -29.86 -10.90 1.52
N LYS A 382 -29.45 -10.77 0.26
CA LYS A 382 -28.85 -11.87 -0.52
C LYS A 382 -27.45 -11.56 -1.05
N MET A 383 -27.23 -10.34 -1.53
CA MET A 383 -25.96 -9.96 -2.17
C MET A 383 -25.65 -8.47 -1.98
N ILE A 384 -24.46 -8.17 -1.46
CA ILE A 384 -23.93 -6.81 -1.38
C ILE A 384 -23.39 -6.43 -2.77
N PRO A 385 -23.84 -5.28 -3.35
CA PRO A 385 -23.34 -4.79 -4.64
C PRO A 385 -21.84 -4.50 -4.61
N GLY A 386 -21.15 -4.73 -5.74
CA GLY A 386 -19.72 -4.50 -5.86
C GLY A 386 -19.30 -3.05 -5.60
N VAL A 387 -20.15 -2.07 -5.93
CA VAL A 387 -19.91 -0.64 -5.66
C VAL A 387 -19.91 -0.34 -4.16
N ASP A 388 -20.78 -0.98 -3.38
CA ASP A 388 -20.82 -0.80 -1.92
C ASP A 388 -19.62 -1.49 -1.25
N ALA A 389 -19.24 -2.68 -1.72
CA ALA A 389 -18.03 -3.35 -1.30
C ALA A 389 -16.77 -2.52 -1.65
N PHE A 390 -16.75 -1.89 -2.83
CA PHE A 390 -15.68 -0.98 -3.23
C PHE A 390 -15.62 0.27 -2.32
N ARG A 391 -16.75 0.84 -1.95
CA ARG A 391 -16.81 1.97 -1.02
C ARG A 391 -16.28 1.59 0.37
N LEU A 392 -16.57 0.39 0.89
CA LEU A 392 -15.98 -0.13 2.12
C LEU A 392 -14.46 -0.26 2.00
N HIS A 393 -13.97 -0.71 0.86
CA HIS A 393 -12.53 -0.84 0.59
C HIS A 393 -11.83 0.53 0.49
N ASP A 394 -12.36 1.43 -0.34
CA ASP A 394 -11.72 2.70 -0.69
C ASP A 394 -11.73 3.69 0.49
N THR A 395 -12.87 3.80 1.19
CA THR A 395 -13.07 4.79 2.26
C THR A 395 -12.64 4.28 3.64
N PHE A 396 -12.95 3.03 3.97
CA PHE A 396 -12.72 2.46 5.31
C PHE A 396 -11.59 1.44 5.34
N GLY A 397 -11.03 1.10 4.19
CA GLY A 397 -9.91 0.18 4.07
C GLY A 397 -10.26 -1.28 4.36
N PHE A 398 -11.51 -1.69 4.15
CA PHE A 398 -11.92 -3.10 4.25
C PHE A 398 -11.45 -3.86 3.02
N PRO A 399 -10.57 -4.84 3.13
CA PRO A 399 -10.28 -5.73 2.01
C PRO A 399 -11.56 -6.41 1.52
N LEU A 400 -11.66 -6.68 0.21
CA LEU A 400 -12.83 -7.34 -0.38
C LEU A 400 -13.13 -8.67 0.34
N GLU A 401 -12.10 -9.45 0.55
CA GLU A 401 -12.18 -10.79 1.18
C GLU A 401 -12.71 -10.70 2.60
N LEU A 402 -12.36 -9.64 3.33
CA LEU A 402 -12.90 -9.39 4.66
C LEU A 402 -14.39 -9.04 4.61
N THR A 403 -14.80 -8.21 3.64
CA THR A 403 -16.21 -7.91 3.40
C THR A 403 -16.97 -9.19 3.05
N GLN A 404 -16.37 -10.08 2.26
CA GLN A 404 -16.94 -11.39 1.90
C GLN A 404 -17.06 -12.31 3.13
N GLU A 405 -16.03 -12.36 3.98
CA GLU A 405 -16.06 -13.16 5.23
C GLU A 405 -17.18 -12.69 6.17
N LEU A 406 -17.27 -11.38 6.43
CA LEU A 406 -18.32 -10.82 7.29
C LEU A 406 -19.73 -10.96 6.70
N ALA A 407 -19.87 -10.91 5.38
CA ALA A 407 -21.13 -11.15 4.69
C ALA A 407 -21.53 -12.63 4.75
N ALA A 408 -20.59 -13.54 4.55
CA ALA A 408 -20.82 -14.99 4.62
C ALA A 408 -21.26 -15.45 6.02
N GLU A 409 -20.73 -14.85 7.10
CA GLU A 409 -21.21 -15.08 8.47
C GLU A 409 -22.72 -14.76 8.65
N ARG A 410 -23.28 -13.94 7.77
CA ARG A 410 -24.71 -13.55 7.74
C ARG A 410 -25.51 -14.24 6.62
N GLY A 411 -24.88 -15.16 5.87
CA GLY A 411 -25.50 -15.81 4.72
C GLY A 411 -25.67 -14.90 3.49
N ILE A 412 -24.91 -13.79 3.40
CA ILE A 412 -24.97 -12.80 2.32
C ILE A 412 -23.78 -13.01 1.39
N GLN A 413 -23.99 -12.91 0.08
CA GLN A 413 -22.92 -12.92 -0.92
C GLN A 413 -22.41 -11.50 -1.22
N VAL A 414 -21.25 -11.35 -1.86
CA VAL A 414 -20.70 -10.07 -2.32
C VAL A 414 -20.42 -10.16 -3.82
N ASP A 415 -20.83 -9.16 -4.57
CA ASP A 415 -20.55 -9.02 -6.01
C ASP A 415 -19.08 -8.66 -6.24
N GLY A 416 -18.25 -9.69 -6.41
CA GLY A 416 -16.83 -9.53 -6.68
C GLY A 416 -16.51 -8.99 -8.08
N GLU A 417 -17.38 -9.20 -9.08
CA GLU A 417 -17.18 -8.67 -10.44
C GLU A 417 -17.42 -7.17 -10.48
N GLY A 418 -18.52 -6.71 -9.90
CA GLY A 418 -18.82 -5.28 -9.74
C GLY A 418 -17.76 -4.54 -8.94
N PHE A 419 -17.18 -5.18 -7.91
CA PHE A 419 -16.05 -4.61 -7.17
C PHE A 419 -14.82 -4.42 -8.08
N ARG A 420 -14.44 -5.45 -8.85
CA ARG A 420 -13.29 -5.36 -9.79
C ARG A 420 -13.49 -4.28 -10.84
N ALA A 421 -14.70 -4.16 -11.40
CA ALA A 421 -15.05 -3.10 -12.33
C ALA A 421 -14.91 -1.70 -11.71
N ALA A 422 -15.35 -1.50 -10.46
CA ALA A 422 -15.20 -0.23 -9.75
C ALA A 422 -13.74 0.12 -9.47
N MET A 423 -12.92 -0.87 -9.07
CA MET A 423 -11.47 -0.72 -8.91
C MET A 423 -10.77 -0.31 -10.21
N GLU A 424 -11.17 -0.90 -11.33
CA GLU A 424 -10.57 -0.60 -12.64
C GLU A 424 -10.94 0.81 -13.12
N GLN A 425 -12.16 1.26 -12.87
CA GLN A 425 -12.57 2.64 -13.11
C GLN A 425 -11.77 3.65 -12.27
N GLN A 426 -11.49 3.35 -11.01
CA GLN A 426 -10.64 4.19 -10.16
C GLN A 426 -9.20 4.24 -10.71
N ARG A 427 -8.62 3.08 -11.07
CA ARG A 427 -7.29 3.00 -11.68
C ARG A 427 -7.19 3.78 -12.98
N ALA A 428 -8.23 3.71 -13.83
CA ALA A 428 -8.31 4.48 -15.07
C ALA A 428 -8.36 6.00 -14.82
N ARG A 429 -9.06 6.45 -13.76
CA ARG A 429 -9.07 7.87 -13.35
C ARG A 429 -7.72 8.35 -12.84
N SER A 430 -6.96 7.47 -12.15
CA SER A 430 -5.63 7.77 -11.63
C SER A 430 -4.54 7.75 -12.70
N ARG A 431 -4.77 7.08 -13.83
CA ARG A 431 -3.83 6.94 -14.97
C ARG A 431 -4.02 8.02 -16.04
N ARG A 432 -4.39 9.23 -15.71
CA ARG A 432 -4.40 10.33 -16.69
C ARG A 432 -2.97 10.72 -17.03
N GLY A 433 -2.45 10.21 -18.18
CA GLY A 433 -1.15 10.63 -18.70
C GLY A 433 -0.49 9.76 -19.76
N THR A 434 -0.93 8.53 -20.03
CA THR A 434 -0.30 7.70 -21.08
C THR A 434 -1.15 7.73 -22.36
N PRO A 435 -0.60 8.12 -23.53
CA PRO A 435 -1.34 8.09 -24.79
C PRO A 435 -1.82 6.68 -25.14
N GLN A 436 -3.11 6.54 -25.42
CA GLN A 436 -3.81 5.26 -25.70
C GLN A 436 -3.50 4.66 -27.06
N GLY A 437 -2.32 4.78 -27.62
CA GLY A 437 -2.01 4.30 -28.99
C GLY A 437 -0.81 3.37 -29.12
N TRP A 438 0.01 3.23 -28.07
CA TRP A 438 1.30 2.52 -28.21
C TRP A 438 1.24 1.00 -27.98
N ALA A 439 0.20 0.49 -27.34
CA ALA A 439 0.03 -0.95 -27.06
C ALA A 439 -0.12 -1.84 -28.31
N LEU A 440 -0.32 -1.28 -29.50
CA LEU A 440 -0.56 -1.99 -30.77
C LEU A 440 0.62 -1.93 -31.78
N ALA A 441 1.69 -1.18 -31.49
CA ALA A 441 2.80 -1.00 -32.42
C ALA A 441 3.96 -1.96 -32.10
N LYS A 442 3.87 -3.19 -32.58
CA LYS A 442 4.91 -4.25 -32.38
C LYS A 442 6.20 -4.02 -33.21
N ASP A 443 6.22 -3.09 -34.18
CA ASP A 443 7.29 -2.93 -35.17
C ASP A 443 7.95 -1.54 -35.18
N LEU A 444 8.03 -0.86 -34.00
CA LEU A 444 8.72 0.42 -33.92
C LEU A 444 10.24 0.25 -33.90
N PRO A 445 10.99 1.11 -34.63
CA PRO A 445 12.45 0.99 -34.71
C PRO A 445 13.10 1.31 -33.37
N LYS A 446 14.15 0.57 -33.03
CA LYS A 446 14.98 0.83 -31.86
C LYS A 446 15.92 2.00 -32.13
N SER A 447 16.22 2.78 -31.08
CA SER A 447 17.19 3.88 -31.11
C SER A 447 18.41 3.53 -30.25
N GLU A 448 19.60 3.91 -30.69
CA GLU A 448 20.79 3.92 -29.87
C GLU A 448 20.79 5.20 -29.00
N PHE A 449 20.74 5.04 -27.68
CA PHE A 449 20.80 6.18 -26.76
C PHE A 449 22.24 6.63 -26.50
N THR A 450 22.57 7.88 -26.85
CA THR A 450 23.92 8.48 -26.67
C THR A 450 23.97 9.53 -25.54
N GLY A 451 22.81 9.84 -24.94
CA GLY A 451 22.60 11.00 -24.08
C GLY A 451 23.23 10.96 -22.68
N TYR A 452 24.01 9.93 -22.34
CA TYR A 452 24.85 9.98 -21.16
C TYR A 452 26.11 10.87 -21.33
N HIS A 453 26.59 10.96 -22.58
CA HIS A 453 27.85 11.66 -22.91
C HIS A 453 27.65 12.81 -23.89
N GLU A 454 26.54 12.84 -24.64
CA GLU A 454 26.27 13.78 -25.70
C GLU A 454 24.92 14.47 -25.48
N ILE A 455 24.84 15.76 -25.77
CA ILE A 455 23.59 16.53 -25.82
C ILE A 455 23.23 16.91 -27.26
N ASN A 456 24.13 16.70 -28.21
CA ASN A 456 23.95 16.91 -29.65
C ASN A 456 24.45 15.68 -30.40
N THR A 457 23.63 15.15 -31.31
CA THR A 457 23.98 13.94 -32.07
C THR A 457 23.53 14.10 -33.52
N GLN A 458 24.42 13.76 -34.47
CA GLN A 458 24.05 13.61 -35.88
C GLN A 458 23.43 12.22 -36.08
N THR A 459 22.28 12.16 -36.73
CA THR A 459 21.46 10.96 -36.82
C THR A 459 20.63 10.96 -38.12
N SER A 460 19.65 10.09 -38.22
CA SER A 460 18.62 10.10 -39.27
C SER A 460 17.25 9.78 -38.71
N ILE A 461 16.21 10.26 -39.36
CA ILE A 461 14.81 9.95 -39.03
C ILE A 461 14.53 8.55 -39.59
N VAL A 462 14.22 7.58 -38.71
CA VAL A 462 13.93 6.19 -39.11
C VAL A 462 12.45 5.90 -39.23
N ALA A 463 11.61 6.64 -38.51
CA ALA A 463 10.15 6.58 -38.64
C ALA A 463 9.49 7.88 -38.16
N LEU A 464 8.31 8.14 -38.73
CA LEU A 464 7.40 9.23 -38.30
C LEU A 464 6.02 8.65 -38.05
N ARG A 465 5.34 9.16 -37.05
CA ARG A 465 3.92 8.85 -36.79
C ARG A 465 3.14 10.14 -36.50
N LYS A 466 1.92 10.17 -37.05
CA LYS A 466 0.94 11.22 -36.80
C LYS A 466 -0.39 10.57 -36.45
N ASP A 467 -1.05 11.01 -35.38
CA ASP A 467 -2.31 10.43 -34.90
C ASP A 467 -2.24 8.89 -34.71
N GLY A 468 -1.08 8.37 -34.24
CA GLY A 468 -0.87 6.94 -34.03
C GLY A 468 -0.64 6.10 -35.30
N LYS A 469 -0.54 6.73 -36.49
CA LYS A 469 -0.30 6.05 -37.80
C LYS A 469 1.07 6.42 -38.34
N SER A 470 1.74 5.46 -38.97
CA SER A 470 2.99 5.72 -39.67
C SER A 470 2.76 6.61 -40.88
N VAL A 471 3.65 7.58 -41.10
CA VAL A 471 3.65 8.50 -42.23
C VAL A 471 5.06 8.66 -42.78
N ASP A 472 5.22 8.94 -44.08
CA ASP A 472 6.54 9.14 -44.68
C ASP A 472 7.04 10.57 -44.53
N ARG A 473 6.13 11.54 -44.24
CA ARG A 473 6.44 12.96 -44.11
C ARG A 473 5.49 13.66 -43.13
N ALA A 474 5.94 14.77 -42.55
CA ALA A 474 5.17 15.66 -41.68
C ALA A 474 5.50 17.12 -42.03
N ALA A 475 4.46 17.95 -42.17
CA ALA A 475 4.57 19.35 -42.55
C ALA A 475 4.50 20.28 -41.35
N GLU A 476 4.85 21.57 -41.54
CA GLU A 476 4.73 22.63 -40.56
C GLU A 476 3.34 22.67 -39.91
N GLY A 477 3.29 22.75 -38.59
CA GLY A 477 2.08 22.71 -37.78
C GLY A 477 1.58 21.32 -37.40
N ASP A 478 2.22 20.23 -37.86
CA ASP A 478 1.87 18.88 -37.49
C ASP A 478 2.46 18.49 -36.12
N ASP A 479 1.64 17.91 -35.24
CA ASP A 479 2.08 17.21 -34.03
C ASP A 479 2.44 15.77 -34.39
N VAL A 480 3.67 15.34 -34.12
CA VAL A 480 4.21 14.07 -34.57
C VAL A 480 5.09 13.38 -33.54
N GLU A 481 5.20 12.07 -33.67
CA GLU A 481 6.18 11.22 -33.01
C GLU A 481 7.31 10.93 -33.99
N VAL A 482 8.54 11.34 -33.66
CA VAL A 482 9.74 11.11 -34.47
C VAL A 482 10.61 10.03 -33.81
N PHE A 483 11.07 9.08 -34.61
CA PHE A 483 11.99 8.02 -34.18
C PHE A 483 13.33 8.23 -34.90
N LEU A 484 14.42 8.24 -34.13
CA LEU A 484 15.78 8.45 -34.61
C LEU A 484 16.61 7.18 -34.51
N ALA A 485 17.55 6.98 -35.45
CA ALA A 485 18.50 5.88 -35.37
C ALA A 485 19.38 5.96 -34.12
N ARG A 486 19.88 7.16 -33.81
CA ARG A 486 20.65 7.51 -32.61
C ARG A 486 20.06 8.76 -31.96
N THR A 487 20.02 8.83 -30.65
CA THR A 487 19.43 9.99 -29.99
C THR A 487 20.11 10.35 -28.68
N PRO A 488 20.36 11.67 -28.43
CA PRO A 488 20.83 12.15 -27.13
C PRO A 488 19.70 12.40 -26.13
N PHE A 489 18.43 12.30 -26.55
CA PHE A 489 17.26 12.56 -25.72
C PHE A 489 16.98 11.44 -24.77
N TYR A 490 16.96 11.73 -23.45
CA TYR A 490 16.54 10.79 -22.43
C TYR A 490 15.01 10.64 -22.47
N ALA A 491 14.56 9.41 -22.62
CA ALA A 491 13.13 9.11 -22.54
C ALA A 491 12.69 8.91 -21.09
N GLU A 492 11.50 9.37 -20.75
CA GLU A 492 10.93 9.25 -19.41
C GLU A 492 11.05 7.83 -18.85
N SER A 493 11.78 7.69 -17.74
CA SER A 493 12.01 6.41 -17.07
C SER A 493 12.54 6.63 -15.65
N GLY A 494 12.28 5.66 -14.74
CA GLY A 494 12.84 5.68 -13.38
C GLY A 494 12.50 6.92 -12.55
N GLY A 495 11.36 7.56 -12.85
CA GLY A 495 10.93 8.81 -12.22
C GLY A 495 11.53 10.09 -12.80
N GLN A 496 12.54 10.01 -13.68
CA GLN A 496 13.06 11.17 -14.41
C GLN A 496 12.19 11.43 -15.65
N ILE A 497 11.72 12.67 -15.83
CA ILE A 497 10.93 13.09 -16.99
C ILE A 497 11.76 13.11 -18.27
N GLY A 498 11.08 13.03 -19.43
CA GLY A 498 11.69 13.07 -20.75
C GLY A 498 12.35 14.42 -21.07
N ASP A 499 13.34 14.40 -21.95
CA ASP A 499 13.98 15.60 -22.43
C ASP A 499 13.16 16.36 -23.46
N THR A 500 13.48 17.64 -23.57
CA THR A 500 12.99 18.55 -24.61
C THR A 500 14.16 19.08 -25.44
N GLY A 501 13.87 19.66 -26.59
CA GLY A 501 14.89 20.24 -27.46
C GLY A 501 14.45 20.38 -28.90
N THR A 502 15.35 20.13 -29.85
CA THR A 502 15.05 20.30 -31.28
C THR A 502 15.65 19.18 -32.13
N ILE A 503 14.94 18.78 -33.16
CA ILE A 503 15.45 17.96 -34.26
C ILE A 503 15.40 18.78 -35.54
N THR A 504 16.55 19.00 -36.15
CA THR A 504 16.68 19.85 -37.36
C THR A 504 17.20 19.01 -38.50
N THR A 505 16.54 19.09 -39.63
CA THR A 505 16.94 18.51 -40.92
C THR A 505 17.22 19.62 -41.95
N GLU A 506 17.62 19.27 -43.15
CA GLU A 506 17.80 20.24 -44.25
C GLU A 506 16.45 20.86 -44.62
N SER A 507 15.36 20.08 -44.56
CA SER A 507 14.04 20.51 -45.06
C SER A 507 13.10 21.05 -43.97
N GLY A 508 13.39 20.81 -42.65
CA GLY A 508 12.48 21.23 -41.58
C GLY A 508 13.07 21.14 -40.18
N ARG A 509 12.24 21.54 -39.23
CA ARG A 509 12.62 21.56 -37.81
C ARG A 509 11.45 21.16 -36.93
N LEU A 510 11.70 20.21 -36.01
CA LEU A 510 10.80 19.83 -34.93
C LEU A 510 11.21 20.48 -33.62
N ARG A 511 10.25 20.97 -32.86
CA ARG A 511 10.41 21.25 -31.44
C ARG A 511 9.96 20.02 -30.66
N VAL A 512 10.90 19.37 -29.98
CA VAL A 512 10.61 18.23 -29.10
C VAL A 512 10.08 18.77 -27.76
N GLU A 513 8.87 18.41 -27.40
CA GLU A 513 8.18 18.84 -26.19
C GLU A 513 8.24 17.76 -25.11
N ASP A 514 8.40 16.49 -25.50
CA ASP A 514 8.57 15.37 -24.59
C ASP A 514 9.29 14.19 -25.28
N THR A 515 9.91 13.32 -24.49
CA THR A 515 10.57 12.11 -24.98
C THR A 515 10.12 10.92 -24.14
N GLN A 516 9.53 9.92 -24.79
CA GLN A 516 8.90 8.77 -24.16
C GLN A 516 9.52 7.44 -24.60
N LYS A 517 9.36 6.39 -23.75
CA LYS A 517 9.85 5.02 -24.00
C LYS A 517 8.67 4.05 -24.21
N PRO A 518 8.11 3.90 -25.41
CA PRO A 518 6.98 3.01 -25.70
C PRO A 518 7.28 1.53 -25.40
N SER A 519 8.49 1.08 -25.68
CA SER A 519 8.97 -0.28 -25.39
C SER A 519 10.50 -0.28 -25.23
N ASP A 520 11.05 -1.42 -24.86
CA ASP A 520 12.50 -1.51 -24.62
C ASP A 520 13.33 -1.23 -25.89
N GLY A 521 14.24 -0.24 -25.76
CA GLY A 521 15.08 0.24 -26.84
C GLY A 521 14.38 1.17 -27.85
N VAL A 522 13.09 1.48 -27.71
CA VAL A 522 12.34 2.40 -28.58
C VAL A 522 12.21 3.74 -27.88
N ILE A 523 12.67 4.83 -28.54
CA ILE A 523 12.59 6.21 -28.04
C ILE A 523 11.77 7.05 -29.02
N ALA A 524 10.65 7.58 -28.53
CA ALA A 524 9.75 8.45 -29.26
C ALA A 524 9.94 9.90 -28.86
N HIS A 525 10.21 10.78 -29.83
CA HIS A 525 10.31 12.23 -29.63
C HIS A 525 8.98 12.86 -30.05
N LEU A 526 8.24 13.39 -29.09
CA LEU A 526 6.91 14.00 -29.30
C LEU A 526 7.07 15.52 -29.44
N GLY A 527 6.44 16.09 -30.46
CA GLY A 527 6.49 17.54 -30.65
C GLY A 527 5.87 18.01 -31.95
N ALA A 528 5.97 19.32 -32.17
CA ALA A 528 5.40 20.03 -33.33
C ALA A 528 6.47 20.37 -34.37
N VAL A 529 6.15 20.18 -35.64
CA VAL A 529 6.98 20.69 -36.75
C VAL A 529 6.81 22.21 -36.82
N VAL A 530 7.86 22.94 -36.44
CA VAL A 530 7.83 24.42 -36.35
C VAL A 530 8.19 25.15 -37.64
N THR A 531 8.90 24.52 -38.55
CA THR A 531 9.22 25.03 -39.88
C THR A 531 9.42 23.90 -40.89
N GLY A 532 8.96 24.09 -42.10
CA GLY A 532 9.24 23.19 -43.22
C GLY A 532 8.57 21.81 -43.19
N GLU A 533 9.27 20.79 -43.59
CA GLU A 533 8.78 19.40 -43.64
C GLU A 533 9.84 18.43 -43.16
N LEU A 534 9.44 17.39 -42.43
CA LEU A 534 10.31 16.28 -42.05
C LEU A 534 9.99 15.04 -42.88
N ARG A 535 11.01 14.26 -43.21
CA ARG A 535 10.86 13.03 -44.02
C ARG A 535 11.61 11.84 -43.43
N VAL A 536 11.04 10.65 -43.57
CA VAL A 536 11.72 9.40 -43.21
C VAL A 536 12.95 9.21 -44.08
N GLY A 537 14.07 8.79 -43.48
CA GLY A 537 15.36 8.60 -44.12
C GLY A 537 16.23 9.85 -44.19
N GLU A 538 15.73 11.02 -43.79
CA GLU A 538 16.49 12.27 -43.84
C GLU A 538 17.52 12.35 -42.75
N ALA A 539 18.70 12.93 -43.06
CA ALA A 539 19.71 13.23 -42.04
C ALA A 539 19.22 14.33 -41.10
N ALA A 540 19.47 14.19 -39.80
CA ALA A 540 19.00 15.08 -38.76
C ALA A 540 20.06 15.38 -37.74
N ALA A 541 20.04 16.62 -37.20
CA ALA A 541 20.78 17.00 -36.00
C ALA A 541 19.79 17.06 -34.83
N ALA A 542 20.02 16.20 -33.84
CA ALA A 542 19.22 16.10 -32.62
C ALA A 542 19.94 16.89 -31.50
N SER A 543 19.30 17.88 -30.89
CA SER A 543 19.87 18.77 -29.87
C SER A 543 18.95 18.86 -28.65
N VAL A 544 19.43 18.43 -27.50
CA VAL A 544 18.73 18.49 -26.22
C VAL A 544 18.84 19.90 -25.63
N ASP A 545 17.78 20.36 -24.93
CA ASP A 545 17.84 21.57 -24.11
C ASP A 545 18.82 21.37 -22.95
N ALA A 546 20.04 21.91 -23.11
CA ALA A 546 21.14 21.72 -22.16
C ALA A 546 20.83 22.32 -20.77
N GLY A 547 20.13 23.45 -20.71
CA GLY A 547 19.77 24.11 -19.44
C GLY A 547 18.80 23.23 -18.63
N ARG A 548 17.71 22.82 -19.28
CA ARG A 548 16.70 21.94 -18.65
C ARG A 548 17.28 20.59 -18.25
N ARG A 549 18.07 19.93 -19.13
CA ARG A 549 18.77 18.67 -18.83
C ARG A 549 19.72 18.83 -17.63
N GLY A 550 20.46 19.93 -17.56
CA GLY A 550 21.37 20.24 -16.45
C GLY A 550 20.64 20.32 -15.11
N GLN A 551 19.49 21.00 -15.07
CA GLN A 551 18.68 21.07 -13.85
C GLN A 551 18.11 19.71 -13.45
N ILE A 552 17.60 18.92 -14.40
CA ILE A 552 17.11 17.56 -14.15
C ILE A 552 18.26 16.67 -13.60
N ALA A 553 19.44 16.72 -14.17
CA ALA A 553 20.60 15.95 -13.72
C ALA A 553 21.02 16.32 -12.28
N ARG A 554 20.95 17.62 -11.90
CA ARG A 554 21.20 18.08 -10.52
C ARG A 554 20.17 17.49 -9.55
N HIS A 555 18.87 17.59 -9.88
CA HIS A 555 17.80 17.04 -9.07
C HIS A 555 17.91 15.53 -8.92
N HIS A 556 18.23 14.82 -10.02
CA HIS A 556 18.38 13.35 -9.98
C HIS A 556 19.58 12.93 -9.10
N SER A 557 20.72 13.61 -9.26
CA SER A 557 21.88 13.32 -8.44
C SER A 557 21.64 13.61 -6.95
N ALA A 558 20.95 14.73 -6.66
CA ALA A 558 20.57 15.06 -5.29
C ALA A 558 19.59 14.03 -4.68
N THR A 559 18.75 13.39 -5.50
CA THR A 559 17.83 12.34 -5.07
C THR A 559 18.60 11.13 -4.51
N HIS A 560 19.70 10.72 -5.12
CA HIS A 560 20.58 9.65 -4.60
C HIS A 560 21.23 10.03 -3.27
N LEU A 561 21.70 11.27 -3.17
CA LEU A 561 22.25 11.76 -1.91
C LEU A 561 21.20 11.83 -0.81
N LEU A 562 19.99 12.27 -1.15
CA LEU A 562 18.84 12.30 -0.24
C LEU A 562 18.49 10.89 0.24
N HIS A 563 18.41 9.90 -0.66
CA HIS A 563 18.10 8.52 -0.32
C HIS A 563 19.08 7.96 0.72
N LYS A 564 20.38 8.15 0.48
CA LYS A 564 21.41 7.69 1.43
C LYS A 564 21.32 8.41 2.77
N ALA A 565 21.12 9.74 2.78
CA ALA A 565 21.01 10.54 4.01
C ALA A 565 19.76 10.16 4.82
N LEU A 566 18.64 9.86 4.15
CA LEU A 566 17.42 9.33 4.78
C LEU A 566 17.69 8.00 5.48
N ARG A 567 18.36 7.06 4.81
CA ARG A 567 18.74 5.76 5.39
C ARG A 567 19.67 5.89 6.59
N GLU A 568 20.66 6.78 6.52
CA GLU A 568 21.57 7.05 7.65
C GLU A 568 20.83 7.66 8.85
N THR A 569 19.78 8.45 8.63
CA THR A 569 19.05 9.17 9.69
C THR A 569 17.88 8.39 10.26
N LEU A 570 17.10 7.70 9.39
CA LEU A 570 15.84 7.05 9.73
C LEU A 570 15.94 5.52 9.77
N GLY A 571 17.05 4.96 9.29
CA GLY A 571 17.34 3.53 9.29
C GLY A 571 17.37 2.90 7.89
N GLU A 572 18.08 1.79 7.76
CA GLU A 572 18.35 1.11 6.48
C GLU A 572 17.11 0.55 5.79
N GLN A 573 15.98 0.41 6.51
CA GLN A 573 14.70 -0.02 5.98
C GLN A 573 14.02 1.04 5.09
N VAL A 574 14.52 2.28 5.10
CA VAL A 574 14.01 3.34 4.21
C VAL A 574 14.46 3.05 2.78
N MET A 575 13.49 2.75 1.92
CA MET A 575 13.66 2.44 0.51
C MET A 575 12.81 3.37 -0.33
N GLN A 576 13.24 3.71 -1.52
CA GLN A 576 12.43 4.44 -2.48
C GLN A 576 11.18 3.64 -2.86
N LYS A 577 10.01 4.26 -2.82
CA LYS A 577 8.74 3.71 -3.31
C LYS A 577 8.22 4.43 -4.54
N GLY A 578 8.69 5.63 -4.79
CA GLY A 578 8.40 6.44 -5.97
C GLY A 578 9.32 7.65 -5.97
N SER A 579 9.50 8.23 -7.15
CA SER A 579 10.16 9.52 -7.33
C SER A 579 9.61 10.20 -8.57
N TRP A 580 9.68 11.51 -8.57
CA TRP A 580 9.52 12.34 -9.76
C TRP A 580 10.67 13.33 -9.79
N VAL A 581 11.36 13.41 -10.92
CA VAL A 581 12.55 14.25 -11.07
C VAL A 581 12.35 15.16 -12.29
N GLY A 582 12.16 16.43 -12.03
CA GLY A 582 11.99 17.48 -13.02
C GLY A 582 13.05 18.58 -12.94
N PRO A 583 12.93 19.62 -13.78
CA PRO A 583 13.87 20.75 -13.77
C PRO A 583 13.66 21.70 -12.59
N GLU A 584 12.45 21.78 -12.03
CA GLU A 584 12.07 22.75 -11.00
C GLU A 584 12.19 22.18 -9.60
N HIS A 585 11.91 20.89 -9.41
CA HIS A 585 11.97 20.19 -8.12
C HIS A 585 12.07 18.68 -8.33
N THR A 586 12.24 17.96 -7.24
CA THR A 586 12.09 16.49 -7.19
C THR A 586 11.25 16.09 -6.01
N THR A 587 10.47 15.01 -6.18
CA THR A 587 9.75 14.35 -5.08
C THR A 587 10.35 12.99 -4.83
N PHE A 588 10.38 12.58 -3.57
CA PHE A 588 10.92 11.29 -3.14
C PHE A 588 10.00 10.63 -2.12
N ASP A 589 9.45 9.47 -2.46
CA ASP A 589 8.47 8.75 -1.66
C ASP A 589 9.13 7.61 -0.91
N ILE A 590 8.95 7.58 0.41
CA ILE A 590 9.50 6.55 1.29
C ILE A 590 8.43 5.88 2.15
N PRO A 591 8.62 4.60 2.52
CA PRO A 591 7.80 3.95 3.51
C PRO A 591 8.21 4.43 4.92
N LEU A 592 7.34 5.21 5.55
CA LEU A 592 7.50 5.65 6.93
C LEU A 592 6.13 5.89 7.56
N ASN A 593 5.91 5.29 8.74
CA ASN A 593 4.61 5.30 9.41
C ASN A 593 4.36 6.54 10.30
N ARG A 594 5.33 7.44 10.40
CA ARG A 594 5.25 8.69 11.15
C ARG A 594 5.73 9.86 10.32
N ALA A 595 5.43 11.08 10.75
CA ALA A 595 6.07 12.27 10.19
C ALA A 595 7.58 12.28 10.51
N ILE A 596 8.37 12.83 9.62
CA ILE A 596 9.77 13.15 9.88
C ILE A 596 9.76 14.46 10.68
N THR A 597 10.50 14.50 11.79
CA THR A 597 10.58 15.69 12.62
C THR A 597 11.43 16.77 11.95
N ASP A 598 11.19 18.04 12.30
CA ASP A 598 11.99 19.17 11.78
C ASP A 598 13.49 19.00 12.05
N ASP A 599 13.86 18.43 13.20
CA ASP A 599 15.26 18.15 13.52
C ASP A 599 15.85 17.03 12.66
N GLU A 600 15.07 16.02 12.31
CA GLU A 600 15.46 14.97 11.38
C GLU A 600 15.62 15.54 9.96
N LEU A 601 14.64 16.31 9.48
CA LEU A 601 14.72 16.98 8.17
C LEU A 601 15.95 17.88 8.07
N LYS A 602 16.22 18.66 9.12
CA LYS A 602 17.41 19.50 9.20
C LYS A 602 18.70 18.71 9.17
N ARG A 603 18.78 17.56 9.85
CA ARG A 603 19.95 16.66 9.80
C ARG A 603 20.13 16.06 8.42
N ILE A 604 19.04 15.60 7.79
CA ILE A 604 19.05 15.02 6.45
C ILE A 604 19.54 16.07 5.44
N ASN A 605 18.94 17.26 5.42
CA ASN A 605 19.35 18.35 4.53
C ASN A 605 20.82 18.73 4.73
N ARG A 606 21.27 18.84 5.99
CA ARG A 606 22.68 19.12 6.32
C ARG A 606 23.59 18.04 5.78
N ARG A 607 23.22 16.76 5.93
CA ARG A 607 24.01 15.63 5.46
C ARG A 607 24.15 15.62 3.95
N VAL A 608 23.09 15.90 3.21
CA VAL A 608 23.13 16.07 1.75
C VAL A 608 24.08 17.22 1.38
N MET A 609 23.93 18.39 2.01
CA MET A 609 24.79 19.56 1.75
C MET A 609 26.26 19.34 2.11
N GLU A 610 26.56 18.51 3.12
CA GLU A 610 27.94 18.09 3.43
C GLU A 610 28.54 17.34 2.22
N LYS A 611 27.78 16.39 1.65
CA LYS A 611 28.24 15.59 0.50
C LYS A 611 28.33 16.39 -0.80
N VAL A 612 27.49 17.40 -0.97
CA VAL A 612 27.66 18.40 -2.05
C VAL A 612 28.98 19.13 -1.90
N ARG A 613 29.30 19.63 -0.70
CA ARG A 613 30.54 20.37 -0.42
C ARG A 613 31.81 19.52 -0.46
N GLU A 614 31.71 18.21 -0.16
CA GLU A 614 32.80 17.26 -0.29
C GLU A 614 33.26 17.07 -1.75
N SER A 615 32.43 17.48 -2.74
CA SER A 615 32.78 17.43 -4.16
C SER A 615 33.11 16.00 -4.62
N LEU A 616 32.20 15.06 -4.31
CA LEU A 616 32.36 13.65 -4.66
C LEU A 616 32.25 13.43 -6.17
N PRO A 617 33.20 12.72 -6.80
CA PRO A 617 33.15 12.42 -8.22
C PRO A 617 32.04 11.41 -8.53
N PHE A 618 31.40 11.57 -9.68
CA PHE A 618 30.49 10.61 -10.26
C PHE A 618 31.24 9.49 -10.96
N HIS A 619 30.84 8.26 -10.71
CA HIS A 619 31.33 7.06 -11.39
C HIS A 619 30.16 6.21 -11.88
N GLU A 620 30.27 5.70 -13.10
CA GLU A 620 29.33 4.73 -13.63
C GLU A 620 30.05 3.47 -14.11
N SER A 621 29.37 2.34 -14.02
CA SER A 621 29.86 1.07 -14.52
C SER A 621 28.69 0.17 -14.94
N GLN A 622 28.92 -0.69 -15.93
CA GLN A 622 27.99 -1.77 -16.25
C GLN A 622 28.48 -3.06 -15.61
N LYS A 623 27.64 -3.72 -14.86
CA LYS A 623 27.96 -4.97 -14.15
C LYS A 623 26.81 -5.97 -14.25
N PRO A 624 27.11 -7.28 -14.14
CA PRO A 624 26.06 -8.27 -13.92
C PRO A 624 25.25 -7.91 -12.67
N TYR A 625 23.93 -8.03 -12.74
CA TYR A 625 23.02 -7.65 -11.64
C TYR A 625 23.41 -8.27 -10.29
N LYS A 626 23.71 -9.59 -10.29
CA LYS A 626 24.12 -10.31 -9.08
C LYS A 626 25.40 -9.76 -8.46
N GLU A 627 26.36 -9.34 -9.28
CA GLU A 627 27.62 -8.76 -8.83
C GLU A 627 27.39 -7.36 -8.23
N ALA A 628 26.59 -6.53 -8.89
CA ALA A 628 26.26 -5.19 -8.41
C ALA A 628 25.60 -5.24 -7.02
N VAL A 629 24.62 -6.15 -6.84
CA VAL A 629 23.93 -6.35 -5.55
C VAL A 629 24.90 -6.90 -4.48
N ALA A 630 25.76 -7.86 -4.81
CA ALA A 630 26.75 -8.41 -3.90
C ALA A 630 27.77 -7.36 -3.43
N GLN A 631 28.07 -6.35 -4.25
CA GLN A 631 28.92 -5.20 -3.92
C GLN A 631 28.19 -4.10 -3.14
N GLY A 632 26.90 -4.32 -2.80
CA GLY A 632 26.13 -3.40 -1.97
C GLY A 632 25.43 -2.27 -2.72
N ALA A 633 25.33 -2.33 -4.05
CA ALA A 633 24.55 -1.35 -4.82
C ALA A 633 23.08 -1.40 -4.41
N MET A 634 22.50 -0.25 -4.07
CA MET A 634 21.08 -0.15 -3.74
C MET A 634 20.24 -0.38 -4.99
N HIS A 635 19.15 -1.14 -4.83
CA HIS A 635 18.24 -1.49 -5.92
C HIS A 635 16.79 -1.52 -5.42
N LEU A 636 15.84 -1.31 -6.30
CA LEU A 636 14.42 -1.37 -5.98
C LEU A 636 13.93 -2.82 -6.14
N PHE A 637 13.26 -3.36 -5.12
CA PHE A 637 12.78 -4.75 -5.13
C PHE A 637 11.64 -5.02 -6.12
N ASP A 638 10.93 -3.98 -6.56
CA ASP A 638 9.76 -4.11 -7.43
C ASP A 638 10.10 -3.85 -8.93
N GLU A 639 11.34 -3.49 -9.26
CA GLU A 639 11.77 -3.25 -10.64
C GLU A 639 12.36 -4.51 -11.31
N LYS A 640 12.08 -4.64 -12.61
CA LYS A 640 12.67 -5.70 -13.44
C LYS A 640 14.00 -5.20 -14.01
N TYR A 641 15.07 -5.74 -13.50
CA TYR A 641 16.41 -5.46 -14.02
C TYR A 641 16.83 -6.51 -15.06
N GLY A 642 17.57 -6.09 -16.09
CA GLY A 642 18.23 -7.01 -17.02
C GLY A 642 19.42 -7.75 -16.39
N ASP A 643 20.00 -8.67 -17.11
CA ASP A 643 21.20 -9.42 -16.67
C ASP A 643 22.40 -8.51 -16.37
N VAL A 644 22.52 -7.42 -17.13
CA VAL A 644 23.52 -6.37 -16.97
C VAL A 644 22.83 -5.07 -16.60
N VAL A 645 23.31 -4.42 -15.55
CA VAL A 645 22.74 -3.19 -14.97
C VAL A 645 23.78 -2.07 -14.92
N ARG A 646 23.31 -0.84 -15.06
CA ARG A 646 24.11 0.36 -14.84
C ARG A 646 24.13 0.70 -13.36
N VAL A 647 25.32 0.71 -12.76
CA VAL A 647 25.58 1.14 -11.39
C VAL A 647 26.14 2.55 -11.42
N VAL A 648 25.54 3.46 -10.66
CA VAL A 648 26.02 4.84 -10.49
C VAL A 648 26.44 5.05 -9.05
N CYS A 649 27.60 5.69 -8.87
CA CYS A 649 28.20 5.96 -7.56
C CYS A 649 28.61 7.43 -7.46
N PHE A 650 28.46 8.02 -6.26
CA PHE A 650 29.07 9.30 -5.88
C PHE A 650 30.12 9.05 -4.83
N GLY A 651 31.42 9.09 -5.25
CA GLY A 651 32.53 8.59 -4.46
C GLY A 651 32.28 7.17 -3.96
N ASP A 652 32.73 6.90 -2.74
CA ASP A 652 32.53 5.64 -2.04
C ASP A 652 31.28 5.70 -1.10
N TRP A 653 30.53 6.81 -1.11
CA TRP A 653 29.47 7.05 -0.14
C TRP A 653 28.14 6.40 -0.52
N THR A 654 27.74 6.45 -1.78
CA THR A 654 26.51 5.82 -2.25
C THR A 654 26.66 5.25 -3.65
N CYS A 655 26.12 4.04 -3.86
CA CYS A 655 26.03 3.38 -5.16
C CYS A 655 24.62 2.82 -5.35
N GLU A 656 24.01 3.07 -6.50
CA GLU A 656 22.63 2.64 -6.81
C GLU A 656 22.51 2.15 -8.25
N LEU A 657 21.54 1.25 -8.51
CA LEU A 657 21.15 0.89 -9.88
C LEU A 657 20.30 2.01 -10.46
N CYS A 658 20.81 2.71 -11.47
CA CYS A 658 20.10 3.85 -12.03
C CYS A 658 20.39 4.04 -13.53
N GLY A 659 19.29 4.27 -14.29
CA GLY A 659 19.34 4.60 -15.71
C GLY A 659 19.29 6.09 -16.05
N GLY A 660 19.20 6.99 -15.04
CA GLY A 660 19.03 8.42 -15.24
C GLY A 660 20.29 9.19 -15.61
N THR A 661 20.14 10.50 -15.79
CA THR A 661 21.25 11.41 -16.09
C THR A 661 21.73 12.12 -14.83
N HIS A 662 23.05 12.29 -14.70
CA HIS A 662 23.68 12.79 -13.50
C HIS A 662 24.72 13.88 -13.77
N VAL A 663 25.05 14.67 -12.73
CA VAL A 663 26.15 15.61 -12.75
C VAL A 663 27.49 14.86 -12.63
N ALA A 664 28.56 15.44 -13.13
CA ALA A 664 29.90 14.85 -13.05
C ALA A 664 30.51 14.88 -11.63
N ASN A 665 30.02 15.79 -10.79
CA ASN A 665 30.48 15.96 -9.42
C ASN A 665 29.35 16.46 -8.52
N THR A 666 29.34 16.04 -7.25
CA THR A 666 28.27 16.49 -6.32
C THR A 666 28.27 18.00 -6.09
N ALA A 667 29.40 18.68 -6.25
CA ALA A 667 29.47 20.16 -6.16
C ALA A 667 28.62 20.84 -7.24
N ASP A 668 28.44 20.23 -8.41
CA ASP A 668 27.62 20.74 -9.51
C ASP A 668 26.11 20.79 -9.18
N ILE A 669 25.68 20.11 -8.11
CA ILE A 669 24.29 20.12 -7.63
C ILE A 669 23.92 21.54 -7.14
N GLY A 670 24.88 22.23 -6.48
CA GLY A 670 24.62 23.54 -5.87
C GLY A 670 23.86 23.45 -4.54
N PRO A 671 23.15 24.52 -4.14
CA PRO A 671 22.36 24.51 -2.92
C PRO A 671 21.21 23.47 -2.97
N VAL A 672 20.91 22.89 -1.80
CA VAL A 672 19.85 21.88 -1.63
C VAL A 672 18.89 22.34 -0.53
N LEU A 673 17.61 22.37 -0.81
CA LEU A 673 16.56 22.67 0.16
C LEU A 673 15.47 21.59 0.13
N ILE A 674 15.21 20.99 1.26
CA ILE A 674 14.00 20.19 1.48
C ILE A 674 12.87 21.18 1.77
N LEU A 675 11.86 21.21 0.91
CA LEU A 675 10.74 22.15 0.97
C LEU A 675 9.66 21.70 1.93
N SER A 676 9.30 20.43 1.85
CA SER A 676 8.20 19.88 2.63
C SER A 676 8.35 18.38 2.83
N GLU A 677 7.63 17.89 3.82
CA GLU A 677 7.41 16.49 4.09
C GLU A 677 5.92 16.29 4.34
N SER A 678 5.29 15.37 3.62
CA SER A 678 3.85 15.17 3.67
C SER A 678 3.45 13.70 3.57
N SER A 679 2.25 13.37 4.05
CA SER A 679 1.67 12.05 3.85
C SER A 679 0.95 11.98 2.51
N ILE A 680 1.32 11.03 1.65
CA ILE A 680 0.66 10.80 0.35
C ILE A 680 -0.18 9.51 0.34
N GLY A 681 -0.26 8.84 1.46
CA GLY A 681 -1.02 7.61 1.62
C GLY A 681 -0.65 6.87 2.89
N SER A 682 -1.19 5.69 3.02
CA SER A 682 -1.03 4.84 4.19
C SER A 682 0.42 4.34 4.33
N GLY A 683 1.19 4.96 5.24
CA GLY A 683 2.59 4.56 5.51
C GLY A 683 3.58 5.05 4.46
N LEU A 684 3.17 6.01 3.61
CA LEU A 684 4.06 6.65 2.65
C LEU A 684 4.22 8.13 2.98
N ARG A 685 5.45 8.58 2.94
CA ARG A 685 5.82 9.98 3.14
C ARG A 685 6.52 10.48 1.89
N ARG A 686 6.12 11.65 1.42
CA ARG A 686 6.74 12.36 0.30
C ARG A 686 7.61 13.46 0.83
N ILE A 687 8.81 13.55 0.29
CA ILE A 687 9.76 14.63 0.52
C ILE A 687 9.88 15.41 -0.78
N ASP A 688 9.61 16.72 -0.72
CA ASP A 688 9.82 17.64 -1.84
C ASP A 688 11.15 18.36 -1.65
N MET A 689 11.96 18.41 -2.68
CA MET A 689 13.29 19.00 -2.64
C MET A 689 13.58 19.79 -3.91
N VAL A 690 14.29 20.90 -3.76
CA VAL A 690 14.76 21.76 -4.85
C VAL A 690 16.26 21.96 -4.74
N VAL A 691 16.97 22.03 -5.87
CA VAL A 691 18.42 22.19 -5.92
C VAL A 691 18.86 23.15 -7.02
N GLY A 692 20.13 23.60 -6.95
CA GLY A 692 20.77 24.44 -7.96
C GLY A 692 20.10 25.81 -8.12
N GLU A 693 19.95 26.27 -9.35
CA GLU A 693 19.34 27.57 -9.67
C GLU A 693 17.93 27.75 -9.09
N ALA A 694 17.12 26.68 -9.14
CA ALA A 694 15.77 26.74 -8.58
C ALA A 694 15.79 26.96 -7.05
N ALA A 695 16.78 26.38 -6.34
CA ALA A 695 16.97 26.64 -4.93
C ALA A 695 17.49 28.06 -4.67
N ASP A 696 18.42 28.56 -5.48
CA ASP A 696 18.89 29.94 -5.39
C ASP A 696 17.77 30.97 -5.58
N GLU A 697 16.94 30.80 -6.59
CA GLU A 697 15.79 31.68 -6.84
C GLU A 697 14.80 31.66 -5.69
N LEU A 698 14.53 30.47 -5.11
CA LEU A 698 13.65 30.34 -3.96
C LEU A 698 14.21 31.05 -2.73
N ILE A 699 15.50 30.84 -2.42
CA ILE A 699 16.18 31.51 -1.30
C ILE A 699 16.09 33.04 -1.44
N TRP A 700 16.37 33.56 -2.64
CA TRP A 700 16.28 35.00 -2.88
C TRP A 700 14.85 35.55 -2.78
N ARG A 701 13.88 34.81 -3.29
CA ARG A 701 12.45 35.19 -3.20
C ARG A 701 11.97 35.25 -1.76
N GLU A 702 12.28 34.20 -0.96
CA GLU A 702 11.91 34.14 0.45
C GLU A 702 12.62 35.24 1.26
N ARG A 703 13.90 35.43 1.03
CA ARG A 703 14.66 36.53 1.64
C ARG A 703 14.02 37.91 1.33
N LYS A 704 13.68 38.13 0.06
CA LYS A 704 13.04 39.37 -0.35
C LYS A 704 11.71 39.58 0.39
N LEU A 705 10.86 38.56 0.43
CA LEU A 705 9.58 38.63 1.13
C LEU A 705 9.75 38.93 2.62
N VAL A 706 10.68 38.27 3.29
CA VAL A 706 10.94 38.52 4.71
C VAL A 706 11.44 39.92 4.96
N VAL A 707 12.33 40.47 4.11
CA VAL A 707 12.84 41.83 4.23
C VAL A 707 11.73 42.85 3.95
N GLU A 708 10.89 42.64 2.94
CA GLU A 708 9.75 43.50 2.62
C GLU A 708 8.72 43.55 3.75
N LEU A 709 8.41 42.39 4.33
CA LEU A 709 7.53 42.25 5.51
C LEU A 709 8.14 43.02 6.70
N ALA A 710 9.41 42.77 7.02
CA ALA A 710 10.08 43.47 8.12
C ALA A 710 10.01 44.99 7.95
N ARG A 711 10.25 45.52 6.74
CA ARG A 711 10.11 46.93 6.44
C ARG A 711 8.69 47.44 6.62
N SER A 712 7.67 46.69 6.18
CA SER A 712 6.27 47.13 6.31
C SER A 712 5.82 47.18 7.79
N PHE A 713 6.47 46.43 8.66
CA PHE A 713 6.23 46.44 10.10
C PHE A 713 7.22 47.34 10.89
N ASN A 714 8.07 48.13 10.20
CA ASN A 714 9.15 48.91 10.81
C ASN A 714 9.98 48.06 11.81
N SER A 715 10.45 46.89 11.35
CA SER A 715 11.16 45.92 12.15
C SER A 715 12.34 45.33 11.36
N THR A 716 13.24 44.61 12.03
CA THR A 716 14.22 43.75 11.35
C THR A 716 13.62 42.36 11.13
N PRO A 717 14.16 41.55 10.20
CA PRO A 717 13.74 40.16 9.98
C PRO A 717 13.69 39.34 11.26
N GLU A 718 14.67 39.51 12.15
CA GLU A 718 14.80 38.75 13.41
C GLU A 718 13.69 39.11 14.42
N GLN A 719 13.27 40.39 14.41
CA GLN A 719 12.24 40.89 15.34
C GLN A 719 10.81 40.77 14.81
N LEU A 720 10.65 40.35 13.55
CA LEU A 720 9.34 40.25 12.89
C LEU A 720 8.35 39.34 13.64
N PRO A 721 8.72 38.16 14.15
CA PRO A 721 7.81 37.29 14.93
C PRO A 721 7.25 37.99 16.16
N GLU A 722 8.11 38.68 16.93
CA GLU A 722 7.72 39.43 18.13
C GLU A 722 6.79 40.57 17.78
N ARG A 723 7.10 41.30 16.69
CA ARG A 723 6.28 42.42 16.21
C ARG A 723 4.88 41.97 15.78
N VAL A 724 4.79 40.85 15.08
CA VAL A 724 3.50 40.24 14.68
C VAL A 724 2.70 39.82 15.91
N GLN A 725 3.33 39.21 16.92
CA GLN A 725 2.68 38.85 18.18
C GLN A 725 2.17 40.09 18.91
N ALA A 726 2.98 41.13 19.02
CA ALA A 726 2.58 42.39 19.63
C ALA A 726 1.36 43.02 18.92
N LEU A 727 1.35 43.04 17.59
CA LEU A 727 0.21 43.56 16.81
C LEU A 727 -1.06 42.73 17.00
N ARG A 728 -0.94 41.40 17.09
CA ARG A 728 -2.08 40.52 17.41
C ARG A 728 -2.64 40.78 18.79
N ALA A 729 -1.77 41.05 19.78
CA ALA A 729 -2.18 41.40 21.13
C ALA A 729 -2.90 42.78 21.11
N GLN A 730 -2.36 43.77 20.45
CA GLN A 730 -2.97 45.10 20.30
C GLN A 730 -4.32 45.02 19.59
N LEU A 731 -4.44 44.24 18.51
CA LEU A 731 -5.72 44.06 17.82
C LEU A 731 -6.77 43.44 18.76
N LYS A 732 -6.42 42.41 19.52
CA LYS A 732 -7.33 41.78 20.51
C LYS A 732 -7.76 42.73 21.59
N GLU A 733 -6.83 43.56 22.10
CA GLU A 733 -7.12 44.58 23.08
C GLU A 733 -8.06 45.67 22.51
N ALA A 734 -7.79 46.14 21.26
CA ALA A 734 -8.63 47.09 20.56
C ALA A 734 -10.06 46.58 20.34
N GLU A 735 -10.20 45.30 19.95
CA GLU A 735 -11.50 44.64 19.77
C GLU A 735 -12.26 44.55 21.10
N GLN A 736 -11.58 44.19 22.19
CA GLN A 736 -12.19 44.21 23.55
C GLN A 736 -12.63 45.59 23.95
N ARG A 737 -11.79 46.61 23.72
CA ARG A 737 -12.11 48.00 24.04
C ARG A 737 -13.29 48.55 23.26
N LEU A 738 -13.34 48.20 21.94
CA LEU A 738 -14.50 48.52 21.10
C LEU A 738 -15.78 47.86 21.62
N LYS A 739 -15.70 46.61 22.05
CA LYS A 739 -16.84 45.89 22.65
C LYS A 739 -17.30 46.58 23.95
N THR A 740 -16.37 46.92 24.85
CA THR A 740 -16.68 47.60 26.11
C THR A 740 -17.30 48.99 25.84
N LEU A 741 -16.71 49.79 24.94
CA LEU A 741 -17.25 51.11 24.61
C LEU A 741 -18.63 51.02 23.94
N SER A 742 -18.85 50.01 23.11
CA SER A 742 -20.16 49.74 22.51
C SER A 742 -21.20 49.40 23.60
N ASP A 743 -20.83 48.59 24.60
CA ASP A 743 -21.70 48.25 25.70
C ASP A 743 -21.95 49.47 26.67
N GLU A 744 -20.93 50.29 26.88
CA GLU A 744 -21.08 51.57 27.62
C GLU A 744 -22.00 52.57 26.88
N LEU A 745 -21.84 52.71 25.56
CA LEU A 745 -22.73 53.52 24.72
C LEU A 745 -24.20 53.04 24.77
N ARG A 746 -24.37 51.70 24.76
CA ARG A 746 -25.70 51.09 24.90
C ARG A 746 -26.28 51.45 26.27
N THR A 747 -25.50 51.37 27.32
CA THR A 747 -25.93 51.66 28.70
C THR A 747 -26.24 53.14 28.89
N ALA A 748 -25.43 54.04 28.29
CA ALA A 748 -25.64 55.49 28.34
C ALA A 748 -26.91 55.93 27.58
N LYS A 749 -27.16 55.37 26.42
CA LYS A 749 -28.41 55.63 25.65
C LYS A 749 -29.67 55.15 26.40
N VAL A 750 -29.57 54.11 27.23
CA VAL A 750 -30.70 53.63 28.08
C VAL A 750 -30.88 54.52 29.35
N LYS A 751 -29.80 55.08 29.94
CA LYS A 751 -29.88 56.03 31.03
C LYS A 751 -30.43 57.42 30.64
N GLY A 752 -30.39 57.78 29.36
CA GLY A 752 -31.01 58.97 28.79
C GLY A 752 -32.49 58.81 28.46
N ALA A 753 -33.09 57.69 28.76
CA ALA A 753 -34.52 57.42 28.55
C ALA A 753 -35.32 57.72 29.80
N ASP A 754 -35.18 58.95 30.30
CA ASP A 754 -36.10 59.51 31.32
C ASP A 754 -37.49 59.84 30.75
N GLY A 755 -38.01 59.06 29.82
CA GLY A 755 -39.28 59.22 29.11
C GLY A 755 -39.98 57.89 28.81
N MET A 756 -39.59 56.77 29.42
CA MET A 756 -40.22 55.51 29.17
C MET A 756 -41.68 55.53 29.78
N HIS A 757 -42.66 55.53 28.93
CA HIS A 757 -44.06 55.48 29.38
C HIS A 757 -44.53 54.00 29.41
N VAL A 758 -44.61 53.42 30.62
CA VAL A 758 -45.33 52.21 30.87
C VAL A 758 -46.81 52.52 30.72
N LYS A 759 -47.40 52.03 29.68
CA LYS A 759 -48.86 52.16 29.43
C LYS A 759 -49.60 51.13 30.27
N GLN A 760 -50.77 51.58 30.78
CA GLN A 760 -51.64 50.70 31.52
C GLN A 760 -52.81 50.21 30.65
N GLY A 761 -52.88 48.88 30.45
CA GLY A 761 -53.99 48.22 29.84
C GLY A 761 -54.51 47.14 30.80
N LYS A 762 -54.97 46.01 30.26
CA LYS A 762 -55.26 44.83 31.08
C LYS A 762 -54.02 44.28 31.78
N VAL A 763 -52.88 44.60 31.22
CA VAL A 763 -51.54 44.33 31.77
C VAL A 763 -50.65 45.53 31.51
N PRO A 764 -49.62 45.83 32.30
CA PRO A 764 -48.59 46.86 31.96
C PRO A 764 -47.92 46.47 30.61
N PHE A 765 -47.74 47.50 29.73
CA PHE A 765 -47.03 47.26 28.49
C PHE A 765 -46.19 48.46 28.04
N VAL A 766 -45.18 48.21 27.25
CA VAL A 766 -44.31 49.19 26.63
C VAL A 766 -44.22 48.95 25.12
N THR A 767 -44.38 50.04 24.35
CA THR A 767 -44.22 50.05 22.91
C THR A 767 -43.26 51.19 22.54
N GLU A 768 -42.09 50.84 22.07
CA GLU A 768 -41.03 51.78 21.79
C GLU A 768 -40.33 51.50 20.44
N THR A 769 -39.97 52.61 19.79
CA THR A 769 -39.11 52.55 18.62
C THR A 769 -37.69 52.85 19.02
N VAL A 770 -36.79 51.94 18.75
CA VAL A 770 -35.37 52.03 19.16
C VAL A 770 -34.50 52.05 17.90
N ASN A 771 -33.26 52.50 18.06
CA ASN A 771 -32.28 52.38 17.00
C ASN A 771 -31.41 51.15 17.22
N ALA A 772 -31.73 50.06 16.52
CA ALA A 772 -31.03 48.78 16.53
C ALA A 772 -30.67 48.31 15.11
N SER A 773 -29.45 47.83 14.95
CA SER A 773 -28.90 47.42 13.62
C SER A 773 -29.06 45.92 13.36
N SER A 774 -29.47 45.14 14.37
CA SER A 774 -29.64 43.68 14.25
C SER A 774 -30.78 43.14 15.15
N PRO A 775 -31.37 42.00 14.80
CA PRO A 775 -32.37 41.35 15.63
C PRO A 775 -31.90 41.01 17.05
N THR A 776 -30.60 40.75 17.23
CA THR A 776 -29.99 40.46 18.52
C THR A 776 -29.92 41.71 19.38
N GLU A 777 -29.59 42.82 18.79
CA GLU A 777 -29.56 44.14 19.47
C GLU A 777 -30.98 44.60 19.88
N LEU A 778 -31.95 44.39 19.00
CA LEU A 778 -33.34 44.67 19.27
C LEU A 778 -33.90 43.82 20.42
N ALA A 779 -33.52 42.53 20.49
CA ALA A 779 -33.88 41.70 21.61
C ALA A 779 -33.29 42.14 22.94
N ALA A 780 -32.06 42.65 22.95
CA ALA A 780 -31.42 43.21 24.14
C ALA A 780 -32.15 44.47 24.69
N TYR A 781 -32.74 45.30 23.81
CA TYR A 781 -33.61 46.38 24.20
C TYR A 781 -34.89 45.84 24.89
N ALA A 782 -35.53 44.81 24.29
CA ALA A 782 -36.72 44.20 24.85
C ALA A 782 -36.44 43.58 26.24
N ASP A 783 -35.27 42.97 26.43
CA ASP A 783 -34.85 42.41 27.73
C ASP A 783 -34.73 43.53 28.79
N ARG A 784 -34.10 44.65 28.50
CA ARG A 784 -33.92 45.75 29.42
C ARG A 784 -35.25 46.42 29.79
N TYR A 785 -36.13 46.62 28.83
CA TYR A 785 -37.42 47.20 29.13
C TYR A 785 -38.27 46.23 29.94
N MET A 786 -38.13 44.91 29.74
CA MET A 786 -38.77 43.89 30.57
C MET A 786 -38.27 43.90 32.01
N ASP A 787 -36.97 44.14 32.23
CA ASP A 787 -36.38 44.25 33.59
C ASP A 787 -36.94 45.43 34.36
N VAL A 788 -37.41 46.49 33.68
CA VAL A 788 -38.06 47.65 34.31
C VAL A 788 -39.55 47.39 34.55
N VAL A 789 -40.23 46.79 33.57
CA VAL A 789 -41.67 46.47 33.63
C VAL A 789 -41.95 45.34 34.60
N LYS A 790 -41.01 44.42 34.76
CA LYS A 790 -41.05 43.19 35.59
C LYS A 790 -42.17 42.21 35.25
N SER A 791 -43.41 42.65 35.19
CA SER A 791 -44.59 41.88 34.77
C SER A 791 -45.39 42.70 33.74
N GLY A 792 -45.45 42.20 32.46
CA GLY A 792 -46.09 42.92 31.38
C GLY A 792 -45.67 42.46 29.99
N VAL A 793 -46.01 43.26 29.00
CA VAL A 793 -45.65 43.04 27.58
C VAL A 793 -44.73 44.17 27.09
N VAL A 794 -43.62 43.83 26.54
CA VAL A 794 -42.65 44.79 25.95
C VAL A 794 -42.55 44.55 24.45
N THR A 795 -42.72 45.58 23.68
CA THR A 795 -42.56 45.55 22.21
C THR A 795 -41.63 46.68 21.80
N VAL A 796 -40.56 46.26 21.13
CA VAL A 796 -39.56 47.19 20.55
C VAL A 796 -39.48 46.98 19.04
N VAL A 797 -39.34 48.10 18.35
CA VAL A 797 -39.27 48.18 16.87
C VAL A 797 -38.03 48.93 16.45
N ALA A 798 -37.39 48.46 15.42
CA ALA A 798 -36.28 49.16 14.73
C ALA A 798 -36.39 48.93 13.23
N GLY A 799 -36.60 50.01 12.44
CA GLY A 799 -36.86 49.89 11.02
C GLY A 799 -38.08 48.99 10.73
N ASP A 800 -37.85 47.93 10.00
CA ASP A 800 -38.91 46.93 9.67
C ASP A 800 -38.90 45.70 10.64
N MET A 801 -38.03 45.72 11.65
CA MET A 801 -37.90 44.59 12.61
C MET A 801 -38.64 44.91 13.89
N PHE A 802 -39.24 43.89 14.50
CA PHE A 802 -39.79 43.97 15.82
C PHE A 802 -39.40 42.79 16.73
N VAL A 803 -39.39 43.01 18.02
CA VAL A 803 -39.30 42.01 19.06
C VAL A 803 -40.40 42.32 20.08
N ILE A 804 -41.17 41.24 20.41
CA ILE A 804 -42.17 41.29 21.46
C ILE A 804 -41.81 40.28 22.54
N LYS A 805 -41.90 40.71 23.78
CA LYS A 805 -41.58 39.90 24.95
C LYS A 805 -42.75 39.98 25.95
N VAL A 806 -43.15 38.82 26.51
CA VAL A 806 -44.14 38.68 27.53
C VAL A 806 -43.46 38.14 28.79
N SER A 807 -43.74 38.74 29.95
CA SER A 807 -43.19 38.24 31.21
C SER A 807 -43.69 36.81 31.49
N LYS A 808 -42.89 36.02 32.18
CA LYS A 808 -43.15 34.56 32.37
C LYS A 808 -44.48 34.28 33.10
N ASP A 809 -44.84 35.13 34.03
CA ASP A 809 -46.06 35.06 34.80
C ASP A 809 -47.33 35.31 33.97
N LEU A 810 -47.20 35.98 32.83
CA LEU A 810 -48.35 36.32 31.94
C LEU A 810 -48.43 35.43 30.70
N THR A 811 -47.54 34.45 30.54
CA THR A 811 -47.51 33.60 29.34
C THR A 811 -48.71 32.61 29.26
N SER A 812 -49.48 32.44 30.28
CA SER A 812 -50.77 31.69 30.27
C SER A 812 -51.88 32.47 29.55
N ASP A 813 -51.90 33.79 29.73
CA ASP A 813 -52.95 34.68 29.24
C ASP A 813 -52.56 35.41 27.92
N TYR A 814 -51.26 35.66 27.76
CA TYR A 814 -50.72 36.36 26.60
C TYR A 814 -49.58 35.56 25.94
N ASP A 815 -49.72 35.32 24.68
CA ASP A 815 -48.72 34.59 23.89
C ASP A 815 -48.00 35.57 22.95
N ALA A 816 -46.65 35.73 23.14
CA ALA A 816 -45.87 36.61 22.30
C ALA A 816 -45.91 36.28 20.82
N ALA A 817 -45.94 34.98 20.45
CA ALA A 817 -46.06 34.57 19.04
C ALA A 817 -47.42 34.93 18.43
N ARG A 818 -48.48 34.91 19.24
CA ARG A 818 -49.80 35.30 18.81
C ARG A 818 -49.93 36.84 18.68
N LEU A 819 -49.37 37.58 19.63
CA LEU A 819 -49.29 39.03 19.59
C LEU A 819 -48.40 39.53 18.43
N ALA A 820 -47.38 38.80 18.03
CA ALA A 820 -46.53 39.13 16.90
C ALA A 820 -47.33 39.19 15.60
N GLY A 821 -48.38 38.34 15.45
CA GLY A 821 -49.26 38.35 14.29
C GLY A 821 -50.02 39.66 14.11
N LEU A 822 -50.17 40.48 15.18
CA LEU A 822 -50.82 41.81 15.12
C LEU A 822 -49.87 42.89 14.58
N LEU A 823 -48.58 42.65 14.72
CA LEU A 823 -47.54 43.56 14.28
C LEU A 823 -47.09 43.31 12.84
N GLY A 824 -47.05 42.05 12.42
CA GLY A 824 -46.58 41.70 11.09
C GLY A 824 -46.33 40.23 10.90
N THR A 825 -45.35 39.91 10.03
CA THR A 825 -44.97 38.54 9.77
C THR A 825 -43.87 38.14 10.73
N GLY A 826 -44.14 37.19 11.61
CA GLY A 826 -43.15 36.75 12.62
C GLY A 826 -43.60 35.54 13.39
N GLY A 827 -42.76 35.07 14.32
CA GLY A 827 -43.09 33.91 15.14
C GLY A 827 -42.11 33.80 16.30
N GLY A 828 -42.32 32.81 17.17
CA GLY A 828 -41.49 32.62 18.33
C GLY A 828 -42.12 31.66 19.34
N GLN A 829 -41.76 31.85 20.62
CA GLN A 829 -42.30 31.13 21.79
C GLN A 829 -43.27 32.02 22.56
N LYS A 830 -44.04 31.48 23.47
CA LYS A 830 -45.04 32.22 24.27
C LYS A 830 -44.48 33.46 24.99
N HIS A 831 -43.23 33.46 25.37
CA HIS A 831 -42.57 34.54 26.08
C HIS A 831 -41.76 35.49 25.21
N LEU A 832 -41.45 35.13 23.93
CA LEU A 832 -40.60 35.89 23.02
C LEU A 832 -40.96 35.60 21.59
N ALA A 833 -41.27 36.61 20.81
CA ALA A 833 -41.46 36.52 19.36
C ALA A 833 -40.70 37.65 18.64
N ARG A 834 -40.40 37.42 17.37
CA ARG A 834 -39.64 38.33 16.49
C ARG A 834 -40.26 38.30 15.11
N GLY A 835 -40.09 39.39 14.36
CA GLY A 835 -40.64 39.43 13.01
C GLY A 835 -40.37 40.74 12.29
N LYS A 836 -41.01 40.87 11.12
CA LYS A 836 -41.03 42.09 10.33
C LYS A 836 -42.39 42.73 10.40
N LEU A 837 -42.40 44.06 10.55
CA LEU A 837 -43.64 44.85 10.57
C LEU A 837 -44.40 44.80 9.25
N ASN A 838 -45.74 44.79 9.36
CA ASN A 838 -46.60 45.11 8.24
C ASN A 838 -47.22 46.46 8.46
N GLY A 839 -46.65 47.50 7.79
CA GLY A 839 -47.08 48.88 7.90
C GLY A 839 -46.21 49.75 8.80
N SER A 840 -46.64 50.88 9.23
CA SER A 840 -45.87 51.76 10.09
C SER A 840 -45.79 51.26 11.57
N PRO A 841 -44.71 51.59 12.32
CA PRO A 841 -44.63 51.27 13.73
C PRO A 841 -45.82 51.79 14.54
N THR A 842 -46.30 53.01 14.24
CA THR A 842 -47.41 53.63 14.92
C THR A 842 -48.75 52.83 14.75
N GLU A 843 -49.04 52.34 13.56
CA GLU A 843 -50.23 51.49 13.33
C GLU A 843 -50.11 50.13 13.97
N ALA A 844 -48.89 49.54 13.95
CA ALA A 844 -48.62 48.27 14.60
C ALA A 844 -48.76 48.38 16.11
N PHE A 845 -48.25 49.41 16.72
CA PHE A 845 -48.41 49.68 18.14
C PHE A 845 -49.87 49.89 18.51
N LYS A 846 -50.65 50.65 17.74
CA LYS A 846 -52.09 50.85 17.96
C LYS A 846 -52.85 49.50 17.98
N ARG A 847 -52.62 48.63 17.05
CA ARG A 847 -53.22 47.29 17.01
C ARG A 847 -52.88 46.47 18.27
N LEU A 848 -51.67 46.60 18.73
CA LEU A 848 -51.24 45.87 19.92
C LEU A 848 -51.85 46.50 21.19
N GLU A 849 -51.87 47.81 21.28
CA GLU A 849 -52.47 48.54 22.40
C GLU A 849 -53.95 48.19 22.56
N GLU A 850 -54.70 48.17 21.44
CA GLU A 850 -56.10 47.72 21.42
C GLU A 850 -56.25 46.27 21.93
N ALA A 851 -55.42 45.43 21.52
CA ALA A 851 -55.40 44.02 21.95
C ALA A 851 -55.08 43.83 23.45
N LEU A 852 -54.21 44.68 24.00
CA LEU A 852 -53.79 44.69 25.41
C LEU A 852 -54.74 45.53 26.26
N GLY A 853 -55.80 46.13 25.70
CA GLY A 853 -56.82 46.90 26.38
C GLY A 853 -56.37 48.27 26.88
N GLY A 854 -55.41 48.87 26.21
CA GLY A 854 -54.99 50.28 26.38
C GLY A 854 -56.02 51.20 25.72
N GLN A 855 -56.34 52.32 26.40
CA GLN A 855 -57.14 53.42 25.87
C GLN A 855 -56.29 54.38 25.09
#